data_711ad9b86df2500be10731ddd3d3c379
#
_entry.id   711ad9b86df2500be10731ddd3d3c379
#
_cell.length_a   1.000
_cell.length_b   1.000
_cell.length_c   1.000
_cell.angle_alpha   90.00
_cell.angle_beta   90.00
_cell.angle_gamma   90.00
#
_symmetry.space_group_name_H-M   'P 1'
#
loop_
_entity.id
_entity.type
_entity.pdbx_description
1 polymer ?
#
loop_
_entity_poly.entity_id
_entity_poly.type
_entity_poly.pdbx_seq_one_letter_code
_entity_poly.pdbx_strand_id
1 'polypeptide(L)'
;MKKINFAHLLLLLLAISIITPPTAQAGSDVQQAQALARRLSPRLAGKVVFRQLLLNGNNDAFGIEGKDGKVVITGNNANSMAVGLNYYLKKYCLSTVSWYADVPVELPATLPDVAVAHTSTARVPQRFFLNYCTFGYSMPFWQWKDWERFIDWMALNGVNMPLAITGQESVWYNVWTRLGMTDEQVRSYFTGPVYLPWHRMSNIDGWCGPLPKQWLEGQTALQKLILARERALGMRPVLPAFAGHVPHELKTLYPNADIKHLGQWDGFADQYRTYFLNSEDPLYAKIQKMFLQEQSRLFGTDHIYGVDLFNEVAPPSLEPGYLNQVSRHIYESLKAVDKKAQWLQMGWFLYYQRKDFTPERTRAMLTGVPQGKMTMLDYFAERTEVWRMHDKFYGQPYIWCYLGNFGGNTVLHGNVKQAGERLEQALREGGHNLKGIGSTLEGLDVQQFPFEYIFDKAWTSLAGDAQVASDVADRHAGYRSPQARKAWDLLYNHVLTFPAGTRYGTAATTNPVLGKLGHRSALRYDPALLAQTWRLLAAQDSVVTDAMRIDMVWTGRQLLGDLFGYEKLLFDKALAARDTVAMHEYSNEMLSLLGDIDCLNAQEPHCTLDAWVHQARAMGTDKATSDYYEMNARRIITTWGGDLNGYACRGWSGLVRDYYLPCWQAYIDEAMQAARAGRPFDEKGFNQRMERFQLAWCEPGTLHDEGMDYPHDVLALSRMLLKKYRTELAAFIQAHTATKHERK
;
A
#
# COMPACT_ATOMS: atom_id res chain seq x y z
N MET A 1 34.26 -0.72 -56.16
CA MET A 1 33.31 0.39 -56.07
C MET A 1 31.93 -0.15 -56.44
N LYS A 2 31.10 -0.52 -55.43
CA LYS A 2 29.68 -0.87 -55.64
C LYS A 2 28.86 0.27 -55.10
N LYS A 3 28.04 0.89 -55.98
CA LYS A 3 27.11 1.99 -55.67
C LYS A 3 26.05 1.44 -54.71
N ILE A 4 25.99 1.98 -53.49
CA ILE A 4 24.91 1.75 -52.52
C ILE A 4 23.75 2.62 -52.99
N ASN A 5 22.64 1.97 -53.24
CA ASN A 5 21.42 2.61 -53.77
C ASN A 5 20.74 3.44 -52.69
N PHE A 6 20.68 4.74 -52.89
CA PHE A 6 20.08 5.76 -52.01
C PHE A 6 18.57 5.62 -51.78
N ALA A 7 17.94 4.70 -52.54
CA ALA A 7 16.49 4.45 -52.42
C ALA A 7 16.04 3.61 -51.20
N HIS A 8 16.97 2.90 -50.55
CA HIS A 8 16.63 2.08 -49.36
C HIS A 8 16.76 2.84 -48.02
N LEU A 9 17.38 4.04 -48.05
CA LEU A 9 17.49 4.90 -46.86
C LEU A 9 16.28 5.82 -46.67
N LEU A 10 15.51 6.05 -47.74
CA LEU A 10 14.31 6.90 -47.70
C LEU A 10 13.05 6.12 -47.25
N LEU A 11 13.08 4.79 -47.32
CA LEU A 11 11.95 3.94 -46.87
C LEU A 11 11.98 3.58 -45.38
N LEU A 12 13.11 3.81 -44.70
CA LEU A 12 13.23 3.62 -43.24
C LEU A 12 12.90 4.90 -42.43
N LEU A 13 12.79 6.06 -43.10
CA LEU A 13 12.45 7.35 -42.48
C LEU A 13 10.96 7.72 -42.57
N LEU A 14 10.14 6.92 -43.25
CA LEU A 14 8.70 7.15 -43.41
C LEU A 14 7.82 6.21 -42.57
N ALA A 15 8.41 5.41 -41.66
CA ALA A 15 7.67 4.55 -40.71
C ALA A 15 7.68 5.11 -39.27
N ILE A 16 8.08 6.38 -39.06
CA ILE A 16 7.66 7.11 -37.87
C ILE A 16 6.26 7.65 -38.17
N SER A 17 5.31 6.75 -38.23
CA SER A 17 3.90 7.11 -38.07
C SER A 17 3.80 7.85 -36.76
N ILE A 18 3.47 9.12 -36.83
CA ILE A 18 2.95 9.91 -35.73
C ILE A 18 1.78 9.10 -35.22
N ILE A 19 2.01 8.25 -34.20
CA ILE A 19 0.97 7.72 -33.35
C ILE A 19 0.50 8.93 -32.54
N THR A 20 -0.37 9.72 -33.17
CA THR A 20 -1.30 10.54 -32.39
C THR A 20 -1.99 9.54 -31.47
N PRO A 21 -1.92 9.72 -30.13
CA PRO A 21 -2.71 8.88 -29.25
C PRO A 21 -4.14 9.00 -29.75
N PRO A 22 -4.86 7.89 -29.96
CA PRO A 22 -6.27 7.99 -30.31
C PRO A 22 -6.89 8.84 -29.21
N THR A 23 -7.52 9.94 -29.57
CA THR A 23 -8.55 10.56 -28.75
C THR A 23 -9.59 9.46 -28.62
N ALA A 24 -9.45 8.65 -27.55
CA ALA A 24 -10.37 7.57 -27.26
C ALA A 24 -11.70 8.27 -27.02
N GLN A 25 -12.56 8.22 -28.00
CA GLN A 25 -13.98 8.47 -27.82
C GLN A 25 -14.39 7.45 -26.75
N ALA A 26 -14.63 7.92 -25.52
CA ALA A 26 -14.95 7.06 -24.40
C ALA A 26 -16.12 6.19 -24.82
N GLY A 27 -15.90 4.88 -24.95
CA GLY A 27 -16.97 3.94 -25.25
C GLY A 27 -18.04 4.06 -24.15
N SER A 28 -19.27 3.62 -24.42
CA SER A 28 -20.34 3.62 -23.43
C SER A 28 -19.91 2.81 -22.19
N ASP A 29 -20.50 3.09 -21.01
CA ASP A 29 -20.26 2.33 -19.76
C ASP A 29 -20.36 0.82 -19.98
N VAL A 30 -21.33 0.38 -20.77
CA VAL A 30 -21.51 -1.03 -21.16
C VAL A 30 -20.28 -1.56 -21.92
N GLN A 31 -19.72 -0.79 -22.85
CA GLN A 31 -18.52 -1.20 -23.58
C GLN A 31 -17.29 -1.30 -22.68
N GLN A 32 -17.14 -0.39 -21.72
CA GLN A 32 -16.04 -0.42 -20.76
C GLN A 32 -16.14 -1.61 -19.81
N ALA A 33 -17.34 -1.90 -19.29
CA ALA A 33 -17.58 -3.08 -18.46
C ALA A 33 -17.35 -4.40 -19.24
N GLN A 34 -17.76 -4.45 -20.51
CA GLN A 34 -17.52 -5.61 -21.38
C GLN A 34 -16.02 -5.80 -21.68
N ALA A 35 -15.28 -4.70 -21.87
CA ALA A 35 -13.83 -4.73 -22.06
C ALA A 35 -13.11 -5.22 -20.79
N LEU A 36 -13.54 -4.78 -19.61
CA LEU A 36 -13.02 -5.26 -18.32
C LEU A 36 -13.25 -6.78 -18.19
N ALA A 37 -14.47 -7.27 -18.42
CA ALA A 37 -14.76 -8.71 -18.36
C ALA A 37 -13.86 -9.52 -19.31
N ARG A 38 -13.57 -8.98 -20.52
CA ARG A 38 -12.69 -9.62 -21.50
C ARG A 38 -11.23 -9.65 -21.05
N ARG A 39 -10.73 -8.59 -20.39
CA ARG A 39 -9.35 -8.55 -19.83
C ARG A 39 -9.19 -9.58 -18.72
N LEU A 40 -10.21 -9.77 -17.88
CA LEU A 40 -10.17 -10.80 -16.84
C LEU A 40 -10.19 -12.20 -17.43
N SER A 41 -11.10 -12.47 -18.36
CA SER A 41 -11.16 -13.74 -19.11
C SER A 41 -12.09 -13.64 -20.32
N PRO A 42 -11.69 -14.15 -21.50
CA PRO A 42 -12.59 -14.27 -22.66
C PRO A 42 -13.85 -15.10 -22.35
N ARG A 43 -13.77 -16.08 -21.43
CA ARG A 43 -14.92 -16.90 -21.00
C ARG A 43 -15.98 -16.05 -20.30
N LEU A 44 -15.58 -15.10 -19.46
CA LEU A 44 -16.50 -14.15 -18.83
C LEU A 44 -17.20 -13.27 -19.87
N ALA A 45 -16.45 -12.73 -20.83
CA ALA A 45 -17.01 -11.91 -21.90
C ALA A 45 -18.03 -12.69 -22.77
N GLY A 46 -17.88 -13.99 -22.87
CA GLY A 46 -18.85 -14.88 -23.55
C GLY A 46 -20.09 -15.19 -22.73
N LYS A 47 -20.00 -15.18 -21.40
CA LYS A 47 -21.11 -15.54 -20.48
C LYS A 47 -21.90 -14.33 -20.00
N VAL A 48 -21.23 -13.18 -19.75
CA VAL A 48 -21.80 -11.99 -19.12
C VAL A 48 -22.25 -10.97 -20.18
N VAL A 49 -23.41 -10.39 -19.98
CA VAL A 49 -23.98 -9.30 -20.80
C VAL A 49 -24.25 -8.12 -19.87
N PHE A 50 -23.74 -6.94 -20.21
CA PHE A 50 -23.97 -5.71 -19.45
C PHE A 50 -25.10 -4.89 -20.08
N ARG A 51 -25.88 -4.21 -19.22
CA ARG A 51 -26.97 -3.32 -19.63
C ARG A 51 -26.95 -2.05 -18.77
N GLN A 52 -27.29 -0.93 -19.39
CA GLN A 52 -27.43 0.35 -18.70
C GLN A 52 -28.69 0.33 -17.81
N LEU A 53 -28.51 0.72 -16.54
CA LEU A 53 -29.58 0.99 -15.59
C LEU A 53 -29.81 2.49 -15.52
N LEU A 54 -31.02 2.93 -15.78
CA LEU A 54 -31.40 4.34 -15.59
C LEU A 54 -31.94 4.51 -14.17
N LEU A 55 -31.28 5.36 -13.38
CA LEU A 55 -31.65 5.64 -11.99
C LEU A 55 -32.13 7.09 -11.84
N ASN A 56 -33.15 7.28 -10.99
CA ASN A 56 -33.61 8.59 -10.55
C ASN A 56 -32.93 9.04 -9.25
N GLY A 57 -31.68 8.65 -8.99
CA GLY A 57 -30.94 8.92 -7.75
C GLY A 57 -29.44 9.06 -7.97
N ASN A 58 -28.73 9.57 -6.92
CA ASN A 58 -27.30 9.88 -6.98
C ASN A 58 -26.39 8.72 -6.55
N ASN A 59 -26.93 7.60 -6.08
CA ASN A 59 -26.14 6.48 -5.59
C ASN A 59 -25.97 5.44 -6.69
N ASP A 60 -24.77 4.88 -6.78
CA ASP A 60 -24.47 3.76 -7.67
C ASP A 60 -25.33 2.54 -7.32
N ALA A 61 -25.76 1.80 -8.34
CA ALA A 61 -26.49 0.55 -8.15
C ALA A 61 -26.19 -0.44 -9.26
N PHE A 62 -26.28 -1.73 -8.93
CA PHE A 62 -26.26 -2.80 -9.90
C PHE A 62 -27.37 -3.83 -9.64
N GLY A 63 -27.74 -4.57 -10.70
CA GLY A 63 -28.56 -5.76 -10.62
C GLY A 63 -27.86 -6.91 -11.36
N ILE A 64 -28.16 -8.13 -10.96
CA ILE A 64 -27.69 -9.34 -11.63
C ILE A 64 -28.80 -10.35 -11.72
N GLU A 65 -29.01 -10.97 -12.89
CA GLU A 65 -29.97 -12.03 -13.13
C GLU A 65 -29.48 -13.04 -14.17
N GLY A 66 -30.00 -14.25 -14.10
CA GLY A 66 -29.82 -15.25 -15.17
C GLY A 66 -30.91 -15.12 -16.20
N LYS A 67 -30.55 -15.05 -17.50
CA LYS A 67 -31.49 -14.99 -18.61
C LYS A 67 -30.91 -15.64 -19.86
N ASP A 68 -31.64 -16.56 -20.45
CA ASP A 68 -31.32 -17.23 -21.73
C ASP A 68 -29.89 -17.84 -21.74
N GLY A 69 -29.47 -18.48 -20.61
CA GLY A 69 -28.15 -19.06 -20.43
C GLY A 69 -27.02 -18.05 -20.28
N LYS A 70 -27.33 -16.75 -20.17
CA LYS A 70 -26.38 -15.65 -19.89
C LYS A 70 -26.58 -15.12 -18.48
N VAL A 71 -25.54 -14.47 -17.99
CA VAL A 71 -25.58 -13.63 -16.77
C VAL A 71 -25.75 -12.19 -17.22
N VAL A 72 -26.89 -11.59 -16.90
CA VAL A 72 -27.18 -10.18 -17.24
C VAL A 72 -26.86 -9.33 -16.02
N ILE A 73 -25.91 -8.39 -16.17
CA ILE A 73 -25.54 -7.40 -15.16
C ILE A 73 -26.02 -6.03 -15.61
N THR A 74 -26.84 -5.39 -14.81
CA THR A 74 -27.27 -4.00 -15.01
C THR A 74 -26.52 -3.08 -14.05
N GLY A 75 -26.17 -1.88 -14.49
CA GLY A 75 -25.53 -0.86 -13.65
C GLY A 75 -25.73 0.54 -14.21
N ASN A 76 -25.72 1.56 -13.35
CA ASN A 76 -25.90 2.95 -13.78
C ASN A 76 -24.63 3.59 -14.36
N ASN A 77 -23.48 2.94 -14.20
CA ASN A 77 -22.19 3.32 -14.81
C ASN A 77 -21.27 2.09 -14.89
N ALA A 78 -20.11 2.24 -15.54
CA ALA A 78 -19.15 1.14 -15.71
C ALA A 78 -18.61 0.62 -14.35
N ASN A 79 -18.44 1.48 -13.33
CA ASN A 79 -18.00 1.09 -12.00
C ASN A 79 -19.01 0.17 -11.32
N SER A 80 -20.29 0.54 -11.29
CA SER A 80 -21.35 -0.30 -10.70
C SER A 80 -21.55 -1.63 -11.46
N MET A 81 -21.38 -1.64 -12.78
CA MET A 81 -21.37 -2.88 -13.59
C MET A 81 -20.18 -3.78 -13.19
N ALA A 82 -19.00 -3.21 -12.93
CA ALA A 82 -17.83 -3.96 -12.48
C ALA A 82 -18.07 -4.59 -11.10
N VAL A 83 -18.72 -3.88 -10.16
CA VAL A 83 -19.11 -4.46 -8.86
C VAL A 83 -20.08 -5.63 -9.04
N GLY A 84 -21.05 -5.52 -9.94
CA GLY A 84 -21.95 -6.62 -10.29
C GLY A 84 -21.19 -7.84 -10.85
N LEU A 85 -20.15 -7.61 -11.66
CA LEU A 85 -19.26 -8.67 -12.14
C LEU A 85 -18.46 -9.31 -11.00
N ASN A 86 -17.92 -8.51 -10.09
CA ASN A 86 -17.20 -9.03 -8.92
C ASN A 86 -18.11 -9.85 -8.00
N TYR A 87 -19.37 -9.41 -7.83
CA TYR A 87 -20.37 -10.18 -7.11
C TYR A 87 -20.60 -11.56 -7.76
N TYR A 88 -20.69 -11.63 -9.08
CA TYR A 88 -20.78 -12.90 -9.82
C TYR A 88 -19.55 -13.79 -9.57
N LEU A 89 -18.36 -13.22 -9.65
CA LEU A 89 -17.10 -13.95 -9.40
C LEU A 89 -17.04 -14.49 -7.99
N LYS A 90 -17.30 -13.64 -6.99
CA LYS A 90 -17.21 -14.01 -5.56
C LYS A 90 -18.27 -15.04 -5.15
N LYS A 91 -19.53 -14.85 -5.56
CA LYS A 91 -20.68 -15.64 -5.05
C LYS A 91 -21.03 -16.85 -5.88
N TYR A 92 -20.83 -16.81 -7.18
CA TYR A 92 -21.20 -17.90 -8.09
C TYR A 92 -19.98 -18.67 -8.59
N CYS A 93 -18.91 -17.98 -8.98
CA CYS A 93 -17.70 -18.64 -9.47
C CYS A 93 -16.77 -19.09 -8.34
N LEU A 94 -16.97 -18.64 -7.09
CA LEU A 94 -16.07 -18.85 -5.97
C LEU A 94 -14.64 -18.46 -6.33
N SER A 95 -14.47 -17.30 -6.95
CA SER A 95 -13.20 -16.79 -7.47
C SER A 95 -12.84 -15.48 -6.80
N THR A 96 -11.54 -15.28 -6.58
CA THR A 96 -10.94 -14.01 -6.14
C THR A 96 -10.10 -13.44 -7.29
N VAL A 97 -10.21 -12.15 -7.54
CA VAL A 97 -9.36 -11.46 -8.51
C VAL A 97 -8.18 -10.84 -7.75
N SER A 98 -6.97 -11.26 -8.06
CA SER A 98 -5.76 -10.65 -7.52
C SER A 98 -5.51 -9.27 -8.12
N TRP A 99 -4.99 -8.33 -7.32
CA TRP A 99 -4.50 -7.05 -7.81
C TRP A 99 -3.15 -7.15 -8.56
N TYR A 100 -2.46 -8.30 -8.50
CA TYR A 100 -1.26 -8.56 -9.28
C TYR A 100 -1.60 -8.98 -10.72
N ALA A 101 -0.88 -8.41 -11.69
CA ALA A 101 -1.22 -8.50 -13.10
C ALA A 101 -0.95 -9.87 -13.73
N ASP A 102 -0.03 -10.62 -13.20
CA ASP A 102 0.41 -11.93 -13.67
C ASP A 102 -0.35 -13.09 -13.03
N VAL A 103 -1.21 -12.82 -12.04
CA VAL A 103 -2.11 -13.82 -11.46
C VAL A 103 -3.37 -13.96 -12.32
N PRO A 104 -3.60 -15.11 -12.95
CA PRO A 104 -4.82 -15.32 -13.74
C PRO A 104 -6.06 -15.37 -12.85
N VAL A 105 -7.21 -15.05 -13.41
CA VAL A 105 -8.49 -15.27 -12.72
C VAL A 105 -8.86 -16.74 -12.85
N GLU A 106 -8.85 -17.45 -11.74
CA GLU A 106 -9.20 -18.87 -11.67
C GLU A 106 -10.72 -19.02 -11.70
N LEU A 107 -11.22 -19.62 -12.75
CA LEU A 107 -12.65 -19.79 -12.99
C LEU A 107 -13.03 -21.26 -13.01
N PRO A 108 -14.23 -21.65 -12.51
CA PRO A 108 -14.70 -23.02 -12.59
C PRO A 108 -14.79 -23.50 -14.05
N ALA A 109 -14.68 -24.80 -14.27
CA ALA A 109 -14.73 -25.39 -15.61
C ALA A 109 -15.99 -24.96 -16.39
N THR A 110 -17.14 -24.93 -15.74
CA THR A 110 -18.39 -24.38 -16.27
C THR A 110 -18.77 -23.15 -15.46
N LEU A 111 -18.98 -22.01 -16.16
CA LEU A 111 -19.43 -20.77 -15.52
C LEU A 111 -20.89 -20.91 -15.07
N PRO A 112 -21.18 -20.74 -13.77
CA PRO A 112 -22.51 -20.98 -13.21
C PRO A 112 -23.57 -20.02 -13.76
N ASP A 113 -24.80 -20.46 -13.73
CA ASP A 113 -25.98 -19.61 -13.95
C ASP A 113 -26.39 -18.90 -12.68
N VAL A 114 -27.04 -17.75 -12.82
CA VAL A 114 -27.60 -16.99 -11.69
C VAL A 114 -29.07 -17.42 -11.52
N ALA A 115 -29.30 -18.23 -10.49
CA ALA A 115 -30.64 -18.77 -10.24
C ALA A 115 -31.61 -17.76 -9.61
N VAL A 116 -31.09 -16.84 -8.80
CA VAL A 116 -31.85 -15.82 -8.06
C VAL A 116 -31.34 -14.44 -8.40
N ALA A 117 -32.21 -13.57 -8.91
CA ALA A 117 -31.87 -12.19 -9.18
C ALA A 117 -31.48 -11.45 -7.89
N HIS A 118 -30.48 -10.58 -8.00
CA HIS A 118 -30.01 -9.79 -6.87
C HIS A 118 -29.79 -8.33 -7.30
N THR A 119 -30.05 -7.39 -6.40
CA THR A 119 -29.79 -5.96 -6.59
C THR A 119 -29.03 -5.40 -5.39
N SER A 120 -28.15 -4.44 -5.63
CA SER A 120 -27.44 -3.73 -4.59
C SER A 120 -27.29 -2.25 -4.94
N THR A 121 -27.29 -1.42 -3.91
CA THR A 121 -27.12 0.03 -4.02
C THR A 121 -25.99 0.48 -3.11
N ALA A 122 -25.17 1.40 -3.58
CA ALA A 122 -24.11 1.99 -2.77
C ALA A 122 -24.70 2.79 -1.59
N ARG A 123 -24.20 2.56 -0.39
CA ARG A 123 -24.61 3.23 0.85
C ARG A 123 -24.02 4.64 0.97
N VAL A 124 -22.92 4.87 0.25
CA VAL A 124 -22.17 6.14 0.23
C VAL A 124 -21.75 6.48 -1.20
N PRO A 125 -21.73 7.78 -1.56
CA PRO A 125 -21.37 8.20 -2.92
C PRO A 125 -19.88 8.14 -3.23
N GLN A 126 -18.99 8.19 -2.22
CA GLN A 126 -17.54 8.23 -2.40
C GLN A 126 -16.89 6.95 -1.86
N ARG A 127 -16.02 6.34 -2.66
CA ARG A 127 -15.22 5.16 -2.28
C ARG A 127 -13.77 5.45 -2.66
N PHE A 128 -13.02 5.94 -1.66
CA PHE A 128 -11.64 6.40 -1.82
C PHE A 128 -10.64 5.25 -1.67
N PHE A 129 -9.56 5.24 -2.45
CA PHE A 129 -8.48 4.29 -2.28
C PHE A 129 -7.11 4.89 -2.54
N LEU A 130 -6.13 4.34 -1.86
CA LEU A 130 -4.70 4.62 -1.86
C LEU A 130 -4.26 5.67 -0.83
N ASN A 131 -2.95 5.58 -0.56
CA ASN A 131 -2.16 6.47 0.27
C ASN A 131 -0.99 6.99 -0.57
N TYR A 132 -0.43 8.13 -0.21
CA TYR A 132 0.82 8.59 -0.81
C TYR A 132 1.92 7.53 -0.69
N CYS A 133 2.08 6.93 0.49
CA CYS A 133 3.11 5.92 0.79
C CYS A 133 3.02 4.68 -0.10
N THR A 134 1.83 4.30 -0.59
CA THR A 134 1.67 3.14 -1.48
C THR A 134 2.49 3.30 -2.76
N PHE A 135 2.61 4.55 -3.27
CA PHE A 135 3.40 4.88 -4.45
C PHE A 135 4.92 4.74 -4.24
N GLY A 136 5.39 4.66 -3.00
CA GLY A 136 6.79 4.41 -2.66
C GLY A 136 7.06 2.96 -2.25
N TYR A 137 6.17 2.38 -1.43
CA TYR A 137 6.38 1.04 -0.89
C TYR A 137 6.02 -0.11 -1.84
N SER A 138 5.14 0.11 -2.84
CA SER A 138 4.70 -0.98 -3.72
C SER A 138 4.67 -0.62 -5.21
N MET A 139 4.40 0.64 -5.56
CA MET A 139 4.09 1.03 -6.94
C MET A 139 5.18 1.81 -7.70
N PRO A 140 6.38 2.14 -7.15
CA PRO A 140 7.27 3.09 -7.82
C PRO A 140 7.77 2.56 -9.16
N PHE A 141 7.90 1.25 -9.32
CA PHE A 141 8.44 0.60 -10.51
C PHE A 141 7.37 -0.05 -11.39
N TRP A 142 6.08 0.16 -11.08
CA TRP A 142 4.98 -0.41 -11.84
C TRP A 142 4.92 0.11 -13.27
N GLN A 143 4.66 -0.82 -14.20
CA GLN A 143 4.41 -0.56 -15.60
C GLN A 143 2.90 -0.52 -15.88
N TRP A 144 2.51 -0.18 -17.13
CA TRP A 144 1.11 -0.12 -17.52
C TRP A 144 0.33 -1.42 -17.23
N LYS A 145 0.95 -2.58 -17.46
CA LYS A 145 0.33 -3.89 -17.18
C LYS A 145 -0.12 -4.02 -15.73
N ASP A 146 0.70 -3.54 -14.78
CA ASP A 146 0.41 -3.63 -13.35
C ASP A 146 -0.72 -2.67 -12.97
N TRP A 147 -0.64 -1.44 -13.46
CA TRP A 147 -1.69 -0.44 -13.29
C TRP A 147 -3.02 -0.85 -13.93
N GLU A 148 -3.02 -1.43 -15.14
CA GLU A 148 -4.24 -1.88 -15.81
C GLU A 148 -5.01 -2.90 -14.98
N ARG A 149 -4.32 -3.91 -14.42
CA ARG A 149 -4.91 -4.91 -13.53
C ARG A 149 -5.40 -4.28 -12.24
N PHE A 150 -4.62 -3.41 -11.65
CA PHE A 150 -4.98 -2.77 -10.39
C PHE A 150 -6.20 -1.83 -10.53
N ILE A 151 -6.30 -1.09 -11.62
CA ILE A 151 -7.47 -0.27 -11.92
C ILE A 151 -8.72 -1.15 -12.14
N ASP A 152 -8.56 -2.29 -12.83
CA ASP A 152 -9.65 -3.26 -12.97
C ASP A 152 -10.07 -3.81 -11.59
N TRP A 153 -9.12 -4.13 -10.70
CA TRP A 153 -9.40 -4.54 -9.33
C TRP A 153 -10.12 -3.44 -8.53
N MET A 154 -9.68 -2.20 -8.63
CA MET A 154 -10.37 -1.06 -8.00
C MET A 154 -11.82 -0.94 -8.47
N ALA A 155 -12.06 -1.04 -9.78
CA ALA A 155 -13.41 -0.99 -10.33
C ALA A 155 -14.30 -2.15 -9.84
N LEU A 156 -13.76 -3.37 -9.79
CA LEU A 156 -14.44 -4.57 -9.28
C LEU A 156 -14.85 -4.42 -7.81
N ASN A 157 -14.07 -3.72 -7.02
CA ASN A 157 -14.36 -3.45 -5.61
C ASN A 157 -15.09 -2.11 -5.39
N GLY A 158 -15.53 -1.45 -6.48
CA GLY A 158 -16.38 -0.27 -6.43
C GLY A 158 -15.66 1.01 -6.03
N VAL A 159 -14.32 1.05 -6.06
CA VAL A 159 -13.56 2.29 -5.90
C VAL A 159 -13.92 3.26 -7.01
N ASN A 160 -14.32 4.47 -6.66
CA ASN A 160 -14.67 5.52 -7.64
C ASN A 160 -13.93 6.84 -7.42
N MET A 161 -13.01 6.88 -6.45
CA MET A 161 -12.21 8.06 -6.11
C MET A 161 -10.77 7.67 -5.75
N PRO A 162 -9.96 7.18 -6.72
CA PRO A 162 -8.57 6.81 -6.47
C PRO A 162 -7.68 8.04 -6.32
N LEU A 163 -6.63 7.94 -5.47
CA LEU A 163 -5.54 8.91 -5.44
C LEU A 163 -4.66 8.70 -6.68
N ALA A 164 -4.45 9.73 -7.50
CA ALA A 164 -3.78 9.66 -8.79
C ALA A 164 -2.63 10.67 -8.89
N ILE A 165 -1.52 10.38 -8.23
CA ILE A 165 -0.37 11.28 -8.04
C ILE A 165 0.86 10.90 -8.86
N THR A 166 0.80 9.85 -9.67
CA THR A 166 1.88 9.47 -10.59
C THR A 166 2.21 10.64 -11.53
N GLY A 167 3.49 10.90 -11.77
CA GLY A 167 3.96 11.92 -12.73
C GLY A 167 3.73 13.37 -12.33
N GLN A 168 3.33 13.67 -11.09
CA GLN A 168 3.17 15.06 -10.63
C GLN A 168 4.48 15.84 -10.65
N GLU A 169 5.63 15.17 -10.55
CA GLU A 169 6.96 15.77 -10.63
C GLU A 169 7.19 16.49 -11.94
N SER A 170 6.59 16.03 -13.04
CA SER A 170 6.67 16.73 -14.34
C SER A 170 5.90 18.05 -14.33
N VAL A 171 4.80 18.13 -13.59
CA VAL A 171 4.10 19.41 -13.37
C VAL A 171 5.00 20.38 -12.61
N TRP A 172 5.59 19.90 -11.50
CA TRP A 172 6.53 20.67 -10.68
C TRP A 172 7.76 21.10 -11.46
N TYR A 173 8.38 20.18 -12.22
CA TYR A 173 9.53 20.48 -13.05
C TYR A 173 9.24 21.65 -14.01
N ASN A 174 8.09 21.60 -14.70
CA ASN A 174 7.70 22.66 -15.62
C ASN A 174 7.37 23.98 -14.91
N VAL A 175 6.85 23.95 -13.70
CA VAL A 175 6.58 25.15 -12.89
C VAL A 175 7.87 25.78 -12.40
N TRP A 176 8.76 25.01 -11.79
CA TRP A 176 10.00 25.51 -11.20
C TRP A 176 10.97 26.05 -12.26
N THR A 177 11.09 25.38 -13.41
CA THR A 177 11.92 25.90 -14.52
C THR A 177 11.38 27.22 -15.08
N ARG A 178 10.06 27.40 -15.19
CA ARG A 178 9.45 28.67 -15.57
C ARG A 178 9.63 29.77 -14.52
N LEU A 179 9.90 29.43 -13.29
CA LEU A 179 10.21 30.37 -12.21
C LEU A 179 11.71 30.69 -12.10
N GLY A 180 12.55 30.10 -12.98
CA GLY A 180 13.96 30.44 -13.11
C GLY A 180 14.94 29.42 -12.55
N MET A 181 14.49 28.26 -12.07
CA MET A 181 15.38 27.18 -11.66
C MET A 181 16.00 26.45 -12.85
N THR A 182 17.23 25.96 -12.68
CA THR A 182 17.88 25.11 -13.68
C THR A 182 17.37 23.67 -13.63
N ASP A 183 17.61 22.88 -14.68
CA ASP A 183 17.30 21.44 -14.73
C ASP A 183 17.89 20.68 -13.52
N GLU A 184 19.16 20.93 -13.23
CA GLU A 184 19.88 20.29 -12.13
C GLU A 184 19.27 20.65 -10.77
N GLN A 185 18.97 21.93 -10.53
CA GLN A 185 18.34 22.37 -9.27
C GLN A 185 16.98 21.70 -9.06
N VAL A 186 16.13 21.63 -10.09
CA VAL A 186 14.82 21.01 -9.96
C VAL A 186 14.93 19.51 -9.70
N ARG A 187 15.81 18.80 -10.42
CA ARG A 187 15.96 17.35 -10.23
C ARG A 187 16.60 17.00 -8.87
N SER A 188 17.49 17.85 -8.36
CA SER A 188 18.12 17.69 -7.04
C SER A 188 17.17 18.03 -5.89
N TYR A 189 16.16 18.86 -6.12
CA TYR A 189 15.09 19.12 -5.16
C TYR A 189 14.22 17.89 -4.91
N PHE A 190 13.96 17.08 -5.95
CA PHE A 190 13.21 15.84 -5.78
C PHE A 190 14.03 14.76 -5.07
N THR A 191 13.35 13.95 -4.27
CA THR A 191 13.94 12.73 -3.70
C THR A 191 14.14 11.65 -4.77
N GLY A 192 14.80 10.56 -4.40
CA GLY A 192 14.78 9.32 -5.17
C GLY A 192 13.36 8.78 -5.37
N PRO A 193 13.12 7.94 -6.40
CA PRO A 193 11.79 7.58 -6.86
C PRO A 193 10.91 6.92 -5.80
N VAL A 194 11.46 6.08 -4.96
CA VAL A 194 10.72 5.39 -3.90
C VAL A 194 10.35 6.32 -2.73
N TYR A 195 11.04 7.45 -2.60
CA TYR A 195 10.85 8.44 -1.53
C TYR A 195 9.97 9.64 -1.94
N LEU A 196 9.53 9.71 -3.20
CA LEU A 196 8.63 10.75 -3.70
C LEU A 196 7.35 10.93 -2.86
N PRO A 197 6.73 9.90 -2.28
CA PRO A 197 5.61 10.10 -1.36
C PRO A 197 5.88 11.11 -0.25
N TRP A 198 7.01 11.00 0.42
CA TRP A 198 7.37 11.89 1.54
C TRP A 198 7.80 13.27 1.08
N HIS A 199 8.40 13.39 -0.11
CA HIS A 199 8.59 14.67 -0.78
C HIS A 199 7.24 15.35 -1.09
N ARG A 200 6.28 14.59 -1.66
CA ARG A 200 4.93 15.07 -1.97
C ARG A 200 4.13 15.53 -0.75
N MET A 201 4.39 14.90 0.41
CA MET A 201 3.80 15.24 1.71
C MET A 201 4.58 16.34 2.45
N SER A 202 5.60 16.95 1.83
CA SER A 202 6.42 18.00 2.43
C SER A 202 7.26 17.57 3.65
N ASN A 203 7.61 16.28 3.74
CA ASN A 203 8.41 15.76 4.84
C ASN A 203 9.92 15.95 4.59
N ILE A 204 10.39 15.73 3.35
CA ILE A 204 11.82 15.64 3.03
C ILE A 204 12.10 16.06 1.58
N ASP A 205 13.26 16.73 1.36
CA ASP A 205 13.76 17.12 0.04
C ASP A 205 15.08 16.44 -0.29
N GLY A 206 15.33 16.13 -1.56
CA GLY A 206 16.63 15.71 -2.10
C GLY A 206 17.17 14.36 -1.65
N TRP A 207 16.54 13.66 -0.73
CA TRP A 207 17.02 12.37 -0.22
C TRP A 207 17.11 11.32 -1.33
N CYS A 208 18.28 10.70 -1.51
CA CYS A 208 18.54 9.72 -2.56
C CYS A 208 18.27 10.20 -3.99
N GLY A 209 18.20 11.53 -4.21
CA GLY A 209 18.18 12.15 -5.53
C GLY A 209 19.60 12.23 -6.17
N PRO A 210 19.76 12.92 -7.31
CA PRO A 210 18.73 13.61 -8.11
C PRO A 210 17.82 12.66 -8.87
N LEU A 211 16.58 13.09 -9.11
CA LEU A 211 15.63 12.29 -9.89
C LEU A 211 16.00 12.29 -11.39
N PRO A 212 16.12 11.12 -12.04
CA PRO A 212 16.47 11.05 -13.45
C PRO A 212 15.40 11.70 -14.36
N LYS A 213 15.83 12.35 -15.45
CA LYS A 213 14.89 12.99 -16.39
C LYS A 213 13.97 11.98 -17.08
N GLN A 214 14.50 10.81 -17.43
CA GLN A 214 13.73 9.71 -18.02
C GLN A 214 12.57 9.27 -17.12
N TRP A 215 12.75 9.34 -15.79
CA TRP A 215 11.67 9.08 -14.84
C TRP A 215 10.51 10.05 -15.06
N LEU A 216 10.76 11.35 -15.13
CA LEU A 216 9.73 12.37 -15.34
C LEU A 216 8.92 12.10 -16.61
N GLU A 217 9.60 11.78 -17.71
CA GLU A 217 8.98 11.51 -19.02
C GLU A 217 8.14 10.23 -18.99
N GLY A 218 8.70 9.14 -18.44
CA GLY A 218 8.02 7.84 -18.33
C GLY A 218 6.78 7.90 -17.44
N GLN A 219 6.89 8.55 -16.27
CA GLN A 219 5.76 8.68 -15.34
C GLN A 219 4.66 9.60 -15.90
N THR A 220 5.00 10.60 -16.70
CA THR A 220 4.01 11.43 -17.40
C THR A 220 3.20 10.60 -18.41
N ALA A 221 3.88 9.77 -19.20
CA ALA A 221 3.20 8.89 -20.16
C ALA A 221 2.29 7.87 -19.45
N LEU A 222 2.80 7.26 -18.38
CA LEU A 222 2.05 6.29 -17.58
C LEU A 222 0.81 6.91 -16.93
N GLN A 223 0.93 8.11 -16.35
CA GLN A 223 -0.21 8.79 -15.70
C GLN A 223 -1.35 9.10 -16.68
N LYS A 224 -1.04 9.42 -17.93
CA LYS A 224 -2.07 9.62 -18.96
C LYS A 224 -2.89 8.35 -19.20
N LEU A 225 -2.24 7.18 -19.23
CA LEU A 225 -2.91 5.89 -19.37
C LEU A 225 -3.76 5.55 -18.14
N ILE A 226 -3.23 5.77 -16.93
CA ILE A 226 -3.92 5.57 -15.66
C ILE A 226 -5.22 6.38 -15.64
N LEU A 227 -5.12 7.69 -15.81
CA LEU A 227 -6.29 8.59 -15.77
C LEU A 227 -7.32 8.28 -16.85
N ALA A 228 -6.88 7.93 -18.08
CA ALA A 228 -7.79 7.54 -19.14
C ALA A 228 -8.59 6.28 -18.76
N ARG A 229 -7.96 5.28 -18.16
CA ARG A 229 -8.61 4.05 -17.74
C ARG A 229 -9.52 4.25 -16.53
N GLU A 230 -9.08 4.99 -15.51
CA GLU A 230 -9.89 5.31 -14.33
C GLU A 230 -11.18 6.03 -14.73
N ARG A 231 -11.07 7.09 -15.55
CA ARG A 231 -12.23 7.84 -16.06
C ARG A 231 -13.14 6.97 -16.92
N ALA A 232 -12.58 6.09 -17.76
CA ALA A 232 -13.36 5.17 -18.59
C ALA A 232 -14.17 4.16 -17.76
N LEU A 233 -13.69 3.80 -16.57
CA LEU A 233 -14.39 2.93 -15.61
C LEU A 233 -15.26 3.70 -14.60
N GLY A 234 -15.57 4.98 -14.88
CA GLY A 234 -16.48 5.79 -14.06
C GLY A 234 -15.86 6.32 -12.76
N MET A 235 -14.53 6.31 -12.63
CA MET A 235 -13.85 6.88 -11.47
C MET A 235 -13.59 8.37 -11.65
N ARG A 236 -13.45 9.08 -10.54
CA ARG A 236 -13.05 10.48 -10.45
C ARG A 236 -11.71 10.58 -9.72
N PRO A 237 -10.58 10.55 -10.44
CA PRO A 237 -9.26 10.61 -9.84
C PRO A 237 -9.05 11.86 -8.98
N VAL A 238 -8.33 11.69 -7.87
CA VAL A 238 -7.88 12.80 -7.02
C VAL A 238 -6.48 13.20 -7.50
N LEU A 239 -6.37 14.37 -8.11
CA LEU A 239 -5.11 14.93 -8.56
C LEU A 239 -4.51 15.84 -7.48
N PRO A 240 -3.17 16.03 -7.42
CA PRO A 240 -2.56 16.92 -6.44
C PRO A 240 -2.78 18.39 -6.76
N ALA A 241 -2.56 19.25 -5.76
CA ALA A 241 -2.42 20.68 -5.94
C ALA A 241 -1.30 21.22 -5.05
N PHE A 242 -0.95 22.51 -5.22
CA PHE A 242 0.10 23.14 -4.44
C PHE A 242 -0.33 23.37 -3.00
N ALA A 243 0.46 22.83 -2.03
CA ALA A 243 0.22 22.94 -0.60
C ALA A 243 1.16 23.94 0.11
N GLY A 244 2.02 24.65 -0.62
CA GLY A 244 2.98 25.58 -0.05
C GLY A 244 4.42 25.08 0.03
N HIS A 245 4.67 23.80 -0.24
CA HIS A 245 6.01 23.22 -0.28
C HIS A 245 6.79 23.72 -1.50
N VAL A 246 7.97 24.32 -1.28
CA VAL A 246 8.78 24.98 -2.31
C VAL A 246 10.26 24.61 -2.20
N PRO A 247 11.01 24.61 -3.32
CA PRO A 247 12.46 24.46 -3.30
C PRO A 247 13.14 25.60 -2.54
N HIS A 248 14.26 25.31 -1.87
CA HIS A 248 15.00 26.34 -1.16
C HIS A 248 15.59 27.41 -2.06
N GLU A 249 15.88 27.09 -3.33
CA GLU A 249 16.37 28.01 -4.37
C GLU A 249 15.40 29.16 -4.63
N LEU A 250 14.11 28.95 -4.42
CA LEU A 250 13.12 30.01 -4.57
C LEU A 250 13.39 31.20 -3.64
N LYS A 251 13.99 30.97 -2.49
CA LYS A 251 14.37 32.05 -1.56
C LYS A 251 15.43 32.97 -2.15
N THR A 252 16.31 32.44 -2.99
CA THR A 252 17.32 33.22 -3.72
C THR A 252 16.71 33.93 -4.93
N LEU A 253 15.84 33.23 -5.69
CA LEU A 253 15.18 33.79 -6.86
C LEU A 253 14.12 34.85 -6.52
N TYR A 254 13.47 34.69 -5.36
CA TYR A 254 12.40 35.56 -4.85
C TYR A 254 12.72 36.00 -3.40
N PRO A 255 13.73 36.87 -3.19
CA PRO A 255 14.24 37.18 -1.83
C PRO A 255 13.22 37.86 -0.90
N ASN A 256 12.19 38.49 -1.48
CA ASN A 256 11.10 39.12 -0.74
C ASN A 256 9.93 38.16 -0.40
N ALA A 257 9.94 36.92 -0.90
CA ALA A 257 8.89 35.96 -0.59
C ALA A 257 8.98 35.45 0.86
N ASP A 258 7.85 35.31 1.53
CA ASP A 258 7.77 34.79 2.91
C ASP A 258 7.91 33.24 2.88
N ILE A 259 9.14 32.79 2.72
CA ILE A 259 9.52 31.38 2.71
C ILE A 259 10.18 31.01 4.03
N LYS A 260 9.58 30.05 4.75
CA LYS A 260 10.06 29.54 6.05
C LYS A 260 10.64 28.15 5.93
N HIS A 261 11.71 27.89 6.66
CA HIS A 261 12.29 26.58 6.82
C HIS A 261 11.43 25.80 7.85
N LEU A 262 10.91 24.64 7.48
CA LEU A 262 10.08 23.81 8.36
C LEU A 262 10.93 22.99 9.33
N GLY A 263 10.31 22.29 10.26
CA GLY A 263 10.93 21.41 11.24
C GLY A 263 11.68 20.24 10.61
N GLN A 264 12.57 19.64 11.38
CA GLN A 264 13.24 18.39 11.01
C GLN A 264 12.23 17.24 11.08
N TRP A 265 12.33 16.31 10.12
CA TRP A 265 11.49 15.12 10.08
C TRP A 265 12.34 13.87 10.36
N ASP A 266 11.88 12.98 11.25
CA ASP A 266 12.36 11.63 11.53
C ASP A 266 13.90 11.46 11.48
N GLY A 267 14.65 12.34 12.20
CA GLY A 267 16.10 12.21 12.34
C GLY A 267 16.94 12.56 11.09
N PHE A 268 16.30 13.05 10.00
CA PHE A 268 17.06 13.46 8.82
C PHE A 268 17.89 14.70 9.05
N ALA A 269 19.08 14.80 8.41
CA ALA A 269 19.96 15.94 8.52
C ALA A 269 19.30 17.23 7.97
N ASP A 270 19.79 18.36 8.45
CA ASP A 270 19.22 19.70 8.17
C ASP A 270 19.11 20.04 6.67
N GLN A 271 20.02 19.52 5.85
CA GLN A 271 20.02 19.69 4.39
C GLN A 271 18.81 19.10 3.68
N TYR A 272 18.07 18.18 4.31
CA TYR A 272 16.90 17.53 3.74
C TYR A 272 15.58 18.12 4.25
N ARG A 273 15.64 19.17 5.06
CA ARG A 273 14.44 19.87 5.55
C ARG A 273 13.76 20.64 4.42
N THR A 274 12.46 20.74 4.55
CA THR A 274 11.59 21.36 3.55
C THR A 274 11.34 22.84 3.83
N TYR A 275 10.88 23.56 2.81
CA TYR A 275 10.55 24.96 2.91
C TYR A 275 9.08 25.19 2.58
N PHE A 276 8.45 26.14 3.27
CA PHE A 276 7.05 26.48 3.13
C PHE A 276 6.89 27.94 2.74
N LEU A 277 6.19 28.19 1.64
CA LEU A 277 5.77 29.52 1.20
C LEU A 277 4.45 29.88 1.88
N ASN A 278 4.43 31.01 2.58
CA ASN A 278 3.21 31.51 3.24
C ASN A 278 2.09 31.69 2.20
N SER A 279 0.89 31.20 2.51
CA SER A 279 -0.27 31.29 1.61
C SER A 279 -0.77 32.70 1.35
N GLU A 280 -0.36 33.68 2.18
CA GLU A 280 -0.65 35.11 2.01
C GLU A 280 0.32 35.80 1.00
N ASP A 281 1.47 35.16 0.71
CA ASP A 281 2.40 35.72 -0.24
C ASP A 281 1.81 35.69 -1.67
N PRO A 282 1.91 36.80 -2.43
CA PRO A 282 1.41 36.83 -3.82
C PRO A 282 2.00 35.75 -4.72
N LEU A 283 3.22 35.29 -4.44
CA LEU A 283 3.87 34.21 -5.17
C LEU A 283 3.12 32.88 -5.00
N TYR A 284 2.46 32.65 -3.86
CA TYR A 284 1.65 31.44 -3.62
C TYR A 284 0.55 31.27 -4.67
N ALA A 285 -0.29 32.30 -4.83
CA ALA A 285 -1.39 32.28 -5.80
C ALA A 285 -0.87 32.16 -7.26
N LYS A 286 0.28 32.75 -7.55
CA LYS A 286 0.95 32.62 -8.86
C LYS A 286 1.38 31.18 -9.11
N ILE A 287 2.05 30.54 -8.14
CA ILE A 287 2.49 29.13 -8.26
C ILE A 287 1.28 28.20 -8.36
N GLN A 288 0.26 28.35 -7.52
CA GLN A 288 -0.96 27.53 -7.58
C GLN A 288 -1.62 27.60 -8.96
N LYS A 289 -1.71 28.80 -9.52
CA LYS A 289 -2.25 28.99 -10.89
C LYS A 289 -1.41 28.27 -11.94
N MET A 290 -0.09 28.44 -11.89
CA MET A 290 0.83 27.79 -12.83
C MET A 290 0.74 26.28 -12.71
N PHE A 291 0.69 25.74 -11.50
CA PHE A 291 0.58 24.33 -11.24
C PHE A 291 -0.71 23.72 -11.80
N LEU A 292 -1.87 24.29 -11.45
CA LEU A 292 -3.16 23.77 -11.92
C LEU A 292 -3.34 23.91 -13.43
N GLN A 293 -2.81 24.97 -14.05
CA GLN A 293 -2.84 25.13 -15.50
C GLN A 293 -1.98 24.07 -16.19
N GLU A 294 -0.77 23.83 -15.68
CA GLU A 294 0.13 22.82 -16.23
C GLU A 294 -0.41 21.39 -16.01
N GLN A 295 -0.94 21.10 -14.82
CA GLN A 295 -1.59 19.83 -14.54
C GLN A 295 -2.79 19.58 -15.45
N SER A 296 -3.64 20.59 -15.64
CA SER A 296 -4.79 20.48 -16.57
C SER A 296 -4.36 20.26 -18.01
N ARG A 297 -3.24 20.88 -18.44
CA ARG A 297 -2.67 20.68 -19.76
C ARG A 297 -2.15 19.25 -19.96
N LEU A 298 -1.49 18.67 -18.95
CA LEU A 298 -0.89 17.33 -19.02
C LEU A 298 -1.93 16.21 -18.80
N PHE A 299 -2.82 16.41 -17.84
CA PHE A 299 -3.63 15.33 -17.22
C PHE A 299 -5.15 15.61 -17.19
N GLY A 300 -5.57 16.82 -17.55
CA GLY A 300 -6.97 17.25 -17.37
C GLY A 300 -7.30 17.54 -15.90
N THR A 301 -8.59 17.54 -15.57
CA THR A 301 -9.07 17.71 -14.19
C THR A 301 -10.38 16.99 -13.95
N ASP A 302 -10.55 16.47 -12.72
CA ASP A 302 -11.80 15.92 -12.18
C ASP A 302 -12.35 16.80 -11.04
N HIS A 303 -11.76 17.99 -10.88
CA HIS A 303 -12.14 19.02 -9.90
C HIS A 303 -11.96 18.59 -8.43
N ILE A 304 -11.23 17.50 -8.14
CA ILE A 304 -10.89 17.04 -6.81
C ILE A 304 -9.38 17.11 -6.66
N TYR A 305 -8.92 17.88 -5.68
CA TYR A 305 -7.50 18.14 -5.49
C TYR A 305 -7.04 17.70 -4.10
N GLY A 306 -6.07 16.78 -4.05
CA GLY A 306 -5.34 16.43 -2.84
C GLY A 306 -4.40 17.58 -2.48
N VAL A 307 -4.65 18.25 -1.36
CA VAL A 307 -3.76 19.27 -0.80
C VAL A 307 -3.41 18.81 0.59
N ASP A 308 -2.20 18.30 0.75
CA ASP A 308 -1.79 17.71 2.01
C ASP A 308 -0.97 18.73 2.83
N LEU A 309 -1.69 19.44 3.69
CA LEU A 309 -1.14 20.53 4.48
C LEU A 309 -0.68 20.01 5.85
N PHE A 310 0.60 20.26 6.21
CA PHE A 310 1.19 19.97 7.52
C PHE A 310 1.13 18.50 7.97
N ASN A 311 1.41 17.56 7.06
CA ASN A 311 1.24 16.13 7.30
C ASN A 311 1.91 15.64 8.61
N GLU A 312 3.24 15.67 8.69
CA GLU A 312 4.03 15.24 9.87
C GLU A 312 5.05 16.30 10.32
N VAL A 313 5.00 17.48 9.73
CA VAL A 313 5.85 18.61 10.06
C VAL A 313 4.99 19.72 10.64
N ALA A 314 5.43 20.28 11.76
CA ALA A 314 4.69 21.34 12.43
C ALA A 314 4.49 22.56 11.52
N PRO A 315 3.30 23.18 11.52
CA PRO A 315 3.05 24.41 10.78
C PRO A 315 3.90 25.57 11.34
N PRO A 316 4.13 26.63 10.56
CA PRO A 316 4.84 27.83 11.04
C PRO A 316 4.19 28.48 12.28
N SER A 317 2.89 28.29 12.48
CA SER A 317 2.15 28.73 13.66
C SER A 317 0.96 27.82 13.94
N LEU A 318 0.67 27.58 15.20
CA LEU A 318 -0.50 26.86 15.70
C LEU A 318 -1.63 27.79 16.18
N GLU A 319 -1.47 29.12 15.97
CA GLU A 319 -2.52 30.06 16.32
C GLU A 319 -3.79 29.84 15.48
N PRO A 320 -4.98 29.75 16.11
CA PRO A 320 -6.23 29.49 15.39
C PRO A 320 -6.50 30.44 14.22
N GLY A 321 -6.17 31.72 14.40
CA GLY A 321 -6.30 32.72 13.33
C GLY A 321 -5.42 32.41 12.11
N TYR A 322 -4.17 32.04 12.35
CA TYR A 322 -3.25 31.64 11.29
C TYR A 322 -3.74 30.40 10.53
N LEU A 323 -4.14 29.35 11.25
CA LEU A 323 -4.64 28.12 10.64
C LEU A 323 -5.90 28.36 9.79
N ASN A 324 -6.81 29.23 10.25
CA ASN A 324 -8.00 29.64 9.48
C ASN A 324 -7.61 30.39 8.19
N GLN A 325 -6.69 31.34 8.28
CA GLN A 325 -6.24 32.13 7.13
C GLN A 325 -5.52 31.26 6.08
N VAL A 326 -4.61 30.38 6.51
CA VAL A 326 -3.87 29.48 5.61
C VAL A 326 -4.84 28.63 4.79
N SER A 327 -5.78 27.94 5.44
CA SER A 327 -6.74 27.09 4.72
C SER A 327 -7.68 27.91 3.81
N ARG A 328 -8.08 29.11 4.23
CA ARG A 328 -8.87 30.02 3.40
C ARG A 328 -8.13 30.43 2.13
N HIS A 329 -6.90 30.91 2.25
CA HIS A 329 -6.12 31.39 1.09
C HIS A 329 -5.80 30.25 0.13
N ILE A 330 -5.46 29.05 0.64
CA ILE A 330 -5.26 27.88 -0.19
C ILE A 330 -6.52 27.56 -0.99
N TYR A 331 -7.69 27.50 -0.34
CA TYR A 331 -8.94 27.20 -1.04
C TYR A 331 -9.31 28.30 -2.05
N GLU A 332 -9.16 29.57 -1.70
CA GLU A 332 -9.40 30.68 -2.61
C GLU A 332 -8.50 30.63 -3.84
N SER A 333 -7.23 30.26 -3.67
CA SER A 333 -6.29 30.07 -4.79
C SER A 333 -6.66 28.91 -5.72
N LEU A 334 -7.18 27.81 -5.17
CA LEU A 334 -7.75 26.69 -5.96
C LEU A 334 -8.96 27.17 -6.76
N LYS A 335 -9.92 27.80 -6.07
CA LYS A 335 -11.18 28.29 -6.65
C LYS A 335 -10.97 29.37 -7.71
N ALA A 336 -9.92 30.18 -7.60
CA ALA A 336 -9.58 31.18 -8.57
C ALA A 336 -9.23 30.58 -9.95
N VAL A 337 -8.70 29.37 -9.98
CA VAL A 337 -8.36 28.63 -11.21
C VAL A 337 -9.48 27.70 -11.63
N ASP A 338 -10.06 26.97 -10.67
CA ASP A 338 -11.15 26.01 -10.90
C ASP A 338 -12.35 26.31 -9.98
N LYS A 339 -13.38 26.90 -10.54
CA LYS A 339 -14.62 27.25 -9.78
C LYS A 339 -15.35 26.05 -9.16
N LYS A 340 -15.06 24.83 -9.66
CA LYS A 340 -15.65 23.57 -9.16
C LYS A 340 -14.76 22.87 -8.14
N ALA A 341 -13.59 23.41 -7.82
CA ALA A 341 -12.59 22.80 -6.97
C ALA A 341 -13.20 22.25 -5.66
N GLN A 342 -12.81 21.01 -5.36
CA GLN A 342 -13.05 20.32 -4.10
C GLN A 342 -11.66 19.99 -3.53
N TRP A 343 -11.43 20.32 -2.27
CA TRP A 343 -10.19 19.98 -1.57
C TRP A 343 -10.37 18.62 -0.86
N LEU A 344 -9.48 17.68 -1.11
CA LEU A 344 -9.35 16.46 -0.31
C LEU A 344 -8.13 16.62 0.60
N GLN A 345 -8.35 16.52 1.91
CA GLN A 345 -7.31 16.66 2.94
C GLN A 345 -7.09 15.33 3.66
N MET A 346 -5.84 14.87 3.73
CA MET A 346 -5.48 13.77 4.64
C MET A 346 -5.70 14.20 6.10
N GLY A 347 -6.44 13.39 6.84
CA GLY A 347 -6.63 13.60 8.28
C GLY A 347 -5.52 13.00 9.15
N TRP A 348 -4.44 12.48 8.55
CA TRP A 348 -3.31 11.88 9.27
C TRP A 348 -2.68 12.83 10.29
N PHE A 349 -2.52 14.09 9.96
CA PHE A 349 -1.97 15.09 10.88
C PHE A 349 -2.78 15.22 12.17
N LEU A 350 -4.10 15.05 12.15
CA LEU A 350 -4.96 15.06 13.34
C LEU A 350 -4.77 13.84 14.23
N TYR A 351 -4.27 12.75 13.69
CA TYR A 351 -3.86 11.57 14.46
C TYR A 351 -2.41 11.72 14.96
N TYR A 352 -1.49 12.07 14.07
CA TYR A 352 -0.05 12.14 14.34
C TYR A 352 0.29 13.30 15.28
N GLN A 353 -0.19 14.49 14.98
CA GLN A 353 0.02 15.73 15.75
C GLN A 353 -1.18 16.04 16.68
N ARG A 354 -1.88 15.04 17.20
CA ARG A 354 -3.12 15.22 18.00
C ARG A 354 -2.96 16.07 19.27
N LYS A 355 -1.72 16.26 19.75
CA LYS A 355 -1.42 17.13 20.89
C LYS A 355 -1.44 18.61 20.48
N ASP A 356 -1.07 18.89 19.26
CA ASP A 356 -0.96 20.24 18.70
C ASP A 356 -2.26 20.69 18.05
N PHE A 357 -2.92 19.80 17.31
CA PHE A 357 -4.23 20.07 16.69
C PHE A 357 -5.38 19.78 17.66
N THR A 358 -5.54 20.70 18.65
CA THR A 358 -6.68 20.68 19.57
C THR A 358 -8.02 20.87 18.82
N PRO A 359 -9.18 20.56 19.43
CA PRO A 359 -10.48 20.81 18.80
C PRO A 359 -10.67 22.26 18.30
N GLU A 360 -10.18 23.26 19.07
CA GLU A 360 -10.22 24.66 18.67
C GLU A 360 -9.39 24.95 17.42
N ARG A 361 -8.14 24.52 17.38
CA ARG A 361 -7.22 24.70 16.26
C ARG A 361 -7.72 23.99 15.00
N THR A 362 -8.18 22.73 15.15
CA THR A 362 -8.77 21.98 14.06
C THR A 362 -10.02 22.65 13.52
N ARG A 363 -10.92 23.13 14.40
CA ARG A 363 -12.10 23.86 13.97
C ARG A 363 -11.75 25.13 13.21
N ALA A 364 -10.78 25.91 13.71
CA ALA A 364 -10.31 27.10 13.02
C ALA A 364 -9.81 26.81 11.61
N MET A 365 -8.98 25.79 11.44
CA MET A 365 -8.48 25.35 10.14
C MET A 365 -9.62 24.94 9.20
N LEU A 366 -10.52 24.06 9.64
CA LEU A 366 -11.59 23.53 8.79
C LEU A 366 -12.63 24.58 8.41
N THR A 367 -12.90 25.56 9.29
CA THR A 367 -13.85 26.64 9.00
C THR A 367 -13.27 27.77 8.15
N GLY A 368 -11.98 27.77 7.87
CA GLY A 368 -11.36 28.64 6.84
C GLY A 368 -11.85 28.31 5.43
N VAL A 369 -12.31 27.08 5.19
CA VAL A 369 -12.86 26.63 3.93
C VAL A 369 -14.39 26.59 3.99
N PRO A 370 -15.13 27.07 2.97
CA PRO A 370 -16.57 26.97 2.93
C PRO A 370 -17.06 25.54 3.13
N GLN A 371 -18.15 25.38 3.87
CA GLN A 371 -18.73 24.09 4.16
C GLN A 371 -19.04 23.31 2.87
N GLY A 372 -18.67 22.02 2.86
CA GLY A 372 -18.85 21.14 1.70
C GLY A 372 -17.75 21.27 0.63
N LYS A 373 -16.72 22.09 0.86
CA LYS A 373 -15.62 22.29 -0.11
C LYS A 373 -14.31 21.65 0.28
N MET A 374 -14.18 21.16 1.51
CA MET A 374 -13.08 20.33 1.97
C MET A 374 -13.64 18.97 2.42
N THR A 375 -13.11 17.88 1.86
CA THR A 375 -13.42 16.51 2.31
C THR A 375 -12.25 15.98 3.11
N MET A 376 -12.52 15.55 4.36
CA MET A 376 -11.50 14.97 5.24
C MET A 376 -11.42 13.47 5.06
N LEU A 377 -10.22 12.91 4.98
CA LEU A 377 -10.00 11.48 5.12
C LEU A 377 -9.76 11.16 6.60
N ASP A 378 -10.66 10.43 7.26
CA ASP A 378 -10.42 9.89 8.59
C ASP A 378 -9.50 8.67 8.47
N TYR A 379 -8.21 8.91 8.52
CA TYR A 379 -7.15 8.14 7.89
C TYR A 379 -6.90 6.76 8.51
N PHE A 380 -7.16 6.59 9.81
CA PHE A 380 -6.87 5.38 10.59
C PHE A 380 -8.07 5.01 11.48
N ALA A 381 -9.28 5.05 10.91
CA ALA A 381 -10.52 4.99 11.65
C ALA A 381 -10.79 3.62 12.30
N GLU A 382 -10.17 2.53 11.80
CA GLU A 382 -10.24 1.21 12.44
C GLU A 382 -9.53 1.15 13.80
N ARG A 383 -8.68 2.14 14.11
CA ARG A 383 -8.00 2.27 15.40
C ARG A 383 -8.42 3.52 16.15
N THR A 384 -8.38 4.67 15.48
CA THR A 384 -8.62 5.98 16.09
C THR A 384 -9.58 6.76 15.22
N GLU A 385 -10.82 6.91 15.70
CA GLU A 385 -11.89 7.62 15.00
C GLU A 385 -11.76 9.13 15.25
N VAL A 386 -10.98 9.79 14.40
CA VAL A 386 -10.73 11.25 14.48
C VAL A 386 -12.01 12.04 14.29
N TRP A 387 -12.96 11.51 13.51
CA TRP A 387 -14.29 12.13 13.33
C TRP A 387 -15.06 12.33 14.66
N ARG A 388 -14.87 11.42 15.64
CA ARG A 388 -15.45 11.58 16.98
C ARG A 388 -14.73 12.62 17.81
N MET A 389 -13.40 12.71 17.68
CA MET A 389 -12.57 13.65 18.42
C MET A 389 -12.82 15.09 18.02
N HIS A 390 -13.23 15.32 16.77
CA HIS A 390 -13.42 16.64 16.16
C HIS A 390 -14.86 16.89 15.67
N ASP A 391 -15.86 16.45 16.45
CA ASP A 391 -17.29 16.70 16.20
C ASP A 391 -17.67 16.54 14.72
N LYS A 392 -17.40 15.36 14.15
CA LYS A 392 -17.69 15.06 12.73
C LYS A 392 -17.08 16.08 11.78
N PHE A 393 -15.85 16.50 12.07
CA PHE A 393 -15.12 17.52 11.31
C PHE A 393 -15.91 18.85 11.14
N TYR A 394 -16.68 19.20 12.16
CA TYR A 394 -17.45 20.46 12.21
C TYR A 394 -18.34 20.68 10.98
N GLY A 395 -18.90 19.59 10.42
CA GLY A 395 -19.82 19.62 9.28
C GLY A 395 -19.15 19.55 7.91
N GLN A 396 -17.82 19.57 7.81
CA GLN A 396 -17.14 19.26 6.54
C GLN A 396 -17.39 17.81 6.14
N PRO A 397 -17.55 17.49 4.84
CA PRO A 397 -17.62 16.10 4.36
C PRO A 397 -16.42 15.29 4.82
N TYR A 398 -16.65 14.01 5.09
CA TYR A 398 -15.52 13.10 5.37
C TYR A 398 -15.75 11.69 4.87
N ILE A 399 -14.64 10.95 4.75
CA ILE A 399 -14.56 9.55 4.34
C ILE A 399 -13.96 8.77 5.49
N TRP A 400 -14.63 7.73 5.94
CA TRP A 400 -14.11 6.78 6.91
C TRP A 400 -13.12 5.85 6.20
N CYS A 401 -11.85 5.81 6.63
CA CYS A 401 -10.80 5.06 5.96
C CYS A 401 -10.21 3.98 6.86
N TYR A 402 -10.01 2.80 6.27
CA TYR A 402 -9.25 1.68 6.81
C TYR A 402 -7.80 1.79 6.33
N LEU A 403 -6.85 1.93 7.25
CA LEU A 403 -5.44 1.98 6.88
C LEU A 403 -4.88 0.57 6.66
N GLY A 404 -5.05 -0.32 7.62
CA GLY A 404 -4.81 -1.75 7.50
C GLY A 404 -3.36 -2.19 7.36
N ASN A 405 -2.44 -1.32 6.91
CA ASN A 405 -1.02 -1.65 6.74
C ASN A 405 -0.12 -0.43 6.81
N PHE A 406 1.03 -0.57 7.48
CA PHE A 406 2.14 0.38 7.48
C PHE A 406 3.34 -0.22 6.75
N GLY A 407 4.00 0.57 5.90
CA GLY A 407 5.25 0.22 5.24
C GLY A 407 5.20 -1.02 4.31
N GLY A 408 4.04 -1.61 4.06
CA GLY A 408 3.92 -2.92 3.42
C GLY A 408 4.42 -4.05 4.30
N ASN A 409 4.34 -3.93 5.62
CA ASN A 409 4.80 -4.94 6.58
C ASN A 409 4.08 -6.27 6.39
N THR A 410 4.85 -7.34 6.21
CA THR A 410 4.34 -8.68 5.93
C THR A 410 4.01 -9.45 7.21
N VAL A 411 3.00 -9.04 7.94
CA VAL A 411 2.54 -9.67 9.18
C VAL A 411 1.03 -9.87 9.16
N LEU A 412 0.56 -10.97 9.73
CA LEU A 412 -0.87 -11.22 9.90
C LEU A 412 -1.45 -10.29 10.96
N HIS A 413 -2.20 -9.30 10.50
CA HIS A 413 -2.89 -8.32 11.33
C HIS A 413 -4.12 -7.76 10.58
N GLY A 414 -4.75 -6.76 11.15
CA GLY A 414 -5.94 -6.14 10.62
C GLY A 414 -7.14 -6.56 11.46
N ASN A 415 -7.65 -5.71 12.30
CA ASN A 415 -8.82 -5.93 13.15
C ASN A 415 -10.12 -5.92 12.32
N VAL A 416 -10.20 -6.81 11.32
CA VAL A 416 -11.19 -6.78 10.22
C VAL A 416 -12.62 -6.76 10.75
N LYS A 417 -12.95 -7.66 11.69
CA LYS A 417 -14.28 -7.71 12.30
C LYS A 417 -14.62 -6.42 13.05
N GLN A 418 -13.68 -5.94 13.89
CA GLN A 418 -13.87 -4.70 14.66
C GLN A 418 -13.92 -3.48 13.72
N ALA A 419 -13.12 -3.47 12.64
CA ALA A 419 -13.17 -2.41 11.63
C ALA A 419 -14.56 -2.36 10.97
N GLY A 420 -15.13 -3.50 10.62
CA GLY A 420 -16.51 -3.59 10.11
C GLY A 420 -17.56 -3.08 11.10
N GLU A 421 -17.45 -3.46 12.38
CA GLU A 421 -18.34 -2.99 13.45
C GLU A 421 -18.25 -1.46 13.65
N ARG A 422 -17.03 -0.90 13.68
CA ARG A 422 -16.80 0.56 13.76
C ARG A 422 -17.35 1.29 12.54
N LEU A 423 -17.15 0.74 11.35
CA LEU A 423 -17.70 1.32 10.13
C LEU A 423 -19.25 1.33 10.15
N GLU A 424 -19.88 0.24 10.57
CA GLU A 424 -21.33 0.18 10.73
C GLU A 424 -21.81 1.19 11.77
N GLN A 425 -21.08 1.41 12.85
CA GLN A 425 -21.36 2.43 13.83
C GLN A 425 -21.20 3.85 13.23
N ALA A 426 -20.14 4.10 12.48
CA ALA A 426 -19.93 5.38 11.81
C ALA A 426 -21.05 5.69 10.80
N LEU A 427 -21.53 4.70 10.04
CA LEU A 427 -22.66 4.87 9.13
C LEU A 427 -23.98 5.24 9.83
N ARG A 428 -24.17 4.83 11.10
CA ARG A 428 -25.35 5.21 11.90
C ARG A 428 -25.19 6.56 12.60
N GLU A 429 -23.98 6.86 13.13
CA GLU A 429 -23.74 7.98 14.06
C GLU A 429 -22.96 9.13 13.42
N GLY A 430 -22.29 8.90 12.30
CA GLY A 430 -21.34 9.83 11.67
C GLY A 430 -21.95 11.09 11.06
N GLY A 431 -23.30 11.15 10.99
CA GLY A 431 -24.01 12.32 10.50
C GLY A 431 -24.14 12.36 8.98
N HIS A 432 -24.84 13.37 8.49
CA HIS A 432 -25.12 13.55 7.06
C HIS A 432 -23.87 13.91 6.23
N ASN A 433 -22.79 14.31 6.89
CA ASN A 433 -21.50 14.68 6.27
C ASN A 433 -20.50 13.51 6.18
N LEU A 434 -20.82 12.32 6.69
CA LEU A 434 -20.15 11.10 6.26
C LEU A 434 -20.52 10.80 4.81
N LYS A 435 -19.60 11.00 3.87
CA LYS A 435 -19.84 10.90 2.42
C LYS A 435 -19.19 9.67 1.78
N GLY A 436 -18.32 9.01 2.52
CA GLY A 436 -17.58 7.91 1.89
C GLY A 436 -16.99 6.89 2.84
N ILE A 437 -16.59 5.80 2.21
CA ILE A 437 -15.80 4.70 2.78
C ILE A 437 -14.54 4.58 1.94
N GLY A 438 -13.40 4.32 2.56
CA GLY A 438 -12.16 4.21 1.83
C GLY A 438 -11.09 3.38 2.54
N SER A 439 -9.94 3.31 1.89
CA SER A 439 -8.73 2.76 2.47
C SER A 439 -7.50 3.58 2.09
N THR A 440 -6.58 3.64 3.03
CA THR A 440 -5.36 4.45 3.00
C THR A 440 -4.13 3.61 3.33
N LEU A 441 -4.08 2.36 2.84
CA LEU A 441 -2.96 1.43 3.07
C LEU A 441 -1.64 2.00 2.57
N GLU A 442 -0.55 1.72 3.27
CA GLU A 442 0.79 2.17 2.84
C GLU A 442 1.46 1.22 1.84
N GLY A 443 1.07 -0.05 1.78
CA GLY A 443 1.65 -1.02 0.85
C GLY A 443 0.71 -2.16 0.51
N LEU A 444 0.92 -2.76 -0.68
CA LEU A 444 0.07 -3.81 -1.25
C LEU A 444 0.55 -5.24 -0.93
N ASP A 445 1.73 -5.40 -0.32
CA ASP A 445 2.29 -6.72 0.01
C ASP A 445 1.66 -7.28 1.28
N VAL A 446 0.34 -7.35 1.29
CA VAL A 446 -0.52 -7.73 2.42
C VAL A 446 -1.69 -8.56 1.92
N GLN A 447 -2.40 -9.22 2.84
CA GLN A 447 -3.65 -9.90 2.48
C GLN A 447 -4.67 -8.92 1.89
N GLN A 448 -5.18 -9.25 0.72
CA GLN A 448 -6.13 -8.44 -0.03
C GLN A 448 -7.52 -8.39 0.62
N PHE A 449 -7.93 -9.48 1.26
CA PHE A 449 -9.25 -9.65 1.85
C PHE A 449 -9.75 -8.50 2.74
N PRO A 450 -8.96 -7.91 3.67
CA PRO A 450 -9.45 -6.83 4.52
C PRO A 450 -9.96 -5.62 3.72
N PHE A 451 -9.29 -5.29 2.63
CA PHE A 451 -9.64 -4.15 1.76
C PHE A 451 -10.89 -4.44 0.95
N GLU A 452 -11.00 -5.64 0.38
CA GLU A 452 -12.23 -6.10 -0.28
C GLU A 452 -13.44 -6.05 0.65
N TYR A 453 -13.27 -6.52 1.89
CA TYR A 453 -14.32 -6.51 2.91
C TYR A 453 -14.81 -5.10 3.24
N ILE A 454 -13.90 -4.13 3.39
CA ILE A 454 -14.27 -2.74 3.66
C ILE A 454 -15.05 -2.13 2.47
N PHE A 455 -14.64 -2.40 1.24
CA PHE A 455 -15.36 -1.92 0.06
C PHE A 455 -16.69 -2.65 -0.14
N ASP A 456 -16.80 -3.93 0.20
CA ASP A 456 -18.08 -4.66 0.18
C ASP A 456 -19.10 -4.02 1.14
N LYS A 457 -18.64 -3.44 2.29
CA LYS A 457 -19.49 -2.67 3.24
C LYS A 457 -20.05 -1.36 2.65
N ALA A 458 -19.47 -0.86 1.58
CA ALA A 458 -20.01 0.31 0.88
C ALA A 458 -21.32 0.02 0.11
N TRP A 459 -21.71 -1.26 -0.02
CA TRP A 459 -22.88 -1.70 -0.76
C TRP A 459 -23.90 -2.40 0.13
N THR A 460 -25.19 -2.26 -0.21
CA THR A 460 -26.25 -2.99 0.50
C THR A 460 -26.18 -4.47 0.13
N SER A 461 -26.39 -5.34 1.11
CA SER A 461 -26.52 -6.79 0.92
C SER A 461 -25.28 -7.53 0.38
N LEU A 462 -24.07 -6.91 0.34
CA LEU A 462 -22.85 -7.60 -0.09
C LEU A 462 -22.10 -8.29 1.06
N ALA A 463 -22.14 -7.75 2.26
CA ALA A 463 -21.40 -8.30 3.41
C ALA A 463 -22.33 -8.49 4.62
N GLY A 464 -22.91 -9.67 4.74
CA GLY A 464 -23.48 -10.14 6.02
C GLY A 464 -22.38 -10.71 6.90
N ASP A 465 -22.19 -10.17 8.11
CA ASP A 465 -21.06 -10.51 9.00
C ASP A 465 -20.99 -12.00 9.35
N ALA A 466 -22.12 -12.69 9.43
CA ALA A 466 -22.18 -14.11 9.81
C ALA A 466 -21.57 -15.07 8.76
N GLN A 467 -21.42 -14.65 7.51
CA GLN A 467 -20.96 -15.50 6.41
C GLN A 467 -19.58 -15.12 5.86
N VAL A 468 -18.99 -14.01 6.34
CA VAL A 468 -17.74 -13.46 5.79
C VAL A 468 -16.64 -14.51 5.75
N ALA A 469 -16.34 -15.17 6.86
CA ALA A 469 -15.28 -16.16 6.94
C ALA A 469 -15.51 -17.35 5.97
N SER A 470 -16.75 -17.85 5.87
CA SER A 470 -17.06 -18.95 4.97
C SER A 470 -17.02 -18.56 3.50
N ASP A 471 -17.48 -17.34 3.16
CA ASP A 471 -17.44 -16.83 1.81
C ASP A 471 -15.99 -16.60 1.31
N VAL A 472 -15.12 -16.09 2.18
CA VAL A 472 -13.70 -15.92 1.88
C VAL A 472 -13.02 -17.28 1.70
N ALA A 473 -13.26 -18.20 2.62
CA ALA A 473 -12.72 -19.56 2.58
C ALA A 473 -13.06 -20.27 1.25
N ASP A 474 -14.33 -20.20 0.84
CA ASP A 474 -14.80 -20.88 -0.37
C ASP A 474 -14.16 -20.28 -1.64
N ARG A 475 -14.08 -18.94 -1.74
CA ARG A 475 -13.48 -18.29 -2.91
C ARG A 475 -11.96 -18.38 -2.94
N HIS A 476 -11.29 -18.45 -1.78
CA HIS A 476 -9.86 -18.72 -1.70
C HIS A 476 -9.54 -20.18 -2.02
N ALA A 477 -10.40 -21.11 -1.65
CA ALA A 477 -10.24 -22.50 -2.06
C ALA A 477 -10.65 -22.78 -3.52
N GLY A 478 -11.51 -21.92 -4.12
CA GLY A 478 -12.14 -22.17 -5.43
C GLY A 478 -13.26 -23.21 -5.38
N TYR A 479 -13.59 -23.71 -4.21
CA TYR A 479 -14.67 -24.66 -3.93
C TYR A 479 -15.08 -24.61 -2.46
N ARG A 480 -16.20 -25.25 -2.12
CA ARG A 480 -16.68 -25.30 -0.72
C ARG A 480 -15.85 -26.30 0.09
N SER A 481 -14.88 -25.80 0.85
CA SER A 481 -13.98 -26.58 1.69
C SER A 481 -14.32 -26.46 3.18
N PRO A 482 -14.76 -27.54 3.83
CA PRO A 482 -15.00 -27.52 5.29
C PRO A 482 -13.75 -27.17 6.12
N GLN A 483 -12.57 -27.60 5.67
CA GLN A 483 -11.30 -27.31 6.33
C GLN A 483 -10.92 -25.84 6.19
N ALA A 484 -11.01 -25.28 4.96
CA ALA A 484 -10.75 -23.87 4.72
C ALA A 484 -11.71 -22.97 5.50
N ARG A 485 -13.00 -23.33 5.57
CA ARG A 485 -13.99 -22.60 6.37
C ARG A 485 -13.64 -22.57 7.85
N LYS A 486 -13.19 -23.70 8.43
CA LYS A 486 -12.71 -23.73 9.82
C LYS A 486 -11.45 -22.91 10.02
N ALA A 487 -10.51 -22.95 9.06
CA ALA A 487 -9.28 -22.15 9.10
C ALA A 487 -9.61 -20.65 9.07
N TRP A 488 -10.47 -20.20 8.16
CA TRP A 488 -10.87 -18.81 8.04
C TRP A 488 -11.74 -18.32 9.21
N ASP A 489 -12.53 -19.20 9.83
CA ASP A 489 -13.24 -18.87 11.07
C ASP A 489 -12.25 -18.51 12.19
N LEU A 490 -11.18 -19.31 12.35
CA LEU A 490 -10.10 -19.01 13.30
C LEU A 490 -9.36 -17.70 12.95
N LEU A 491 -9.02 -17.50 11.68
CA LEU A 491 -8.35 -16.26 11.25
C LEU A 491 -9.21 -15.03 11.55
N TYR A 492 -10.44 -15.03 11.08
CA TYR A 492 -11.35 -13.88 11.16
C TYR A 492 -11.73 -13.52 12.59
N ASN A 493 -12.04 -14.52 13.43
CA ASN A 493 -12.54 -14.29 14.78
C ASN A 493 -11.44 -14.21 15.85
N HIS A 494 -10.23 -14.74 15.62
CA HIS A 494 -9.25 -14.92 16.69
C HIS A 494 -7.82 -14.45 16.34
N VAL A 495 -7.44 -14.37 15.09
CA VAL A 495 -6.08 -13.98 14.67
C VAL A 495 -6.06 -12.55 14.14
N LEU A 496 -6.93 -12.21 13.18
CA LEU A 496 -7.04 -10.88 12.58
C LEU A 496 -7.84 -9.93 13.49
N THR A 497 -7.37 -9.74 14.73
CA THR A 497 -8.13 -9.05 15.79
C THR A 497 -7.47 -7.76 16.30
N PHE A 498 -6.34 -7.35 15.73
CA PHE A 498 -5.64 -6.14 16.16
C PHE A 498 -5.24 -5.28 14.94
N PRO A 499 -5.26 -3.95 15.09
CA PRO A 499 -4.95 -3.04 13.99
C PRO A 499 -3.46 -3.07 13.64
N ALA A 500 -3.14 -2.59 12.45
CA ALA A 500 -1.78 -2.36 12.00
C ALA A 500 -0.97 -1.45 12.94
N GLY A 501 0.34 -1.54 12.87
CA GLY A 501 1.28 -0.70 13.58
C GLY A 501 2.57 -0.49 12.79
N THR A 502 3.27 0.60 13.07
CA THR A 502 4.55 0.91 12.45
C THR A 502 5.62 -0.09 12.87
N ARG A 503 6.55 -0.43 11.99
CA ARG A 503 7.65 -1.39 12.22
C ARG A 503 7.15 -2.75 12.75
N TYR A 504 5.98 -3.16 12.32
CA TYR A 504 5.31 -4.34 12.85
C TYR A 504 5.63 -5.57 11.97
N GLY A 505 6.60 -6.36 12.39
CA GLY A 505 7.01 -7.62 11.76
C GLY A 505 7.08 -8.78 12.75
N THR A 506 7.40 -9.98 12.29
CA THR A 506 7.85 -11.07 13.17
C THR A 506 9.29 -10.77 13.63
N ALA A 507 9.75 -11.42 14.70
CA ALA A 507 11.13 -11.23 15.16
C ALA A 507 12.16 -11.60 14.08
N ALA A 508 11.87 -12.59 13.24
CA ALA A 508 12.71 -13.04 12.15
C ALA A 508 13.02 -11.93 11.11
N THR A 509 12.10 -10.99 10.92
CA THR A 509 12.18 -9.91 9.92
C THR A 509 12.39 -8.52 10.54
N THR A 510 13.00 -8.47 11.71
CA THR A 510 13.41 -7.23 12.40
C THR A 510 14.91 -7.25 12.69
N ASN A 511 15.48 -6.08 12.93
CA ASN A 511 16.88 -5.99 13.35
C ASN A 511 17.11 -6.66 14.71
N PRO A 512 18.19 -7.42 14.90
CA PRO A 512 18.52 -8.04 16.18
C PRO A 512 18.66 -7.01 17.32
N VAL A 513 17.98 -7.23 18.43
CA VAL A 513 18.07 -6.41 19.65
C VAL A 513 18.15 -7.30 20.87
N LEU A 514 19.10 -7.09 21.76
CA LEU A 514 19.28 -7.88 22.97
C LEU A 514 18.04 -7.81 23.88
N GLY A 515 17.55 -8.97 24.33
CA GLY A 515 16.42 -9.09 25.28
C GLY A 515 15.06 -8.66 24.75
N LYS A 516 14.92 -8.33 23.46
CA LYS A 516 13.68 -7.84 22.84
C LYS A 516 13.36 -8.56 21.55
N LEU A 517 12.08 -8.52 21.15
CA LEU A 517 11.58 -9.03 19.87
C LEU A 517 11.40 -7.91 18.84
N GLY A 518 12.38 -7.01 18.70
CA GLY A 518 12.26 -5.80 17.91
C GLY A 518 11.17 -4.88 18.49
N HIS A 519 10.34 -4.27 17.65
CA HIS A 519 9.24 -3.39 18.07
C HIS A 519 7.98 -4.16 18.54
N ARG A 520 7.97 -5.48 18.44
CA ARG A 520 6.85 -6.34 18.86
C ARG A 520 7.06 -6.85 20.28
N SER A 521 6.28 -6.36 21.21
CA SER A 521 6.43 -6.71 22.63
C SER A 521 5.67 -7.96 23.09
N ALA A 522 4.58 -8.37 22.40
CA ALA A 522 3.77 -9.52 22.76
C ALA A 522 2.91 -10.02 21.61
N LEU A 523 2.60 -11.32 21.59
CA LEU A 523 1.57 -11.91 20.74
C LEU A 523 0.19 -11.38 21.15
N ARG A 524 -0.64 -11.03 20.15
CA ARG A 524 -1.97 -10.50 20.36
C ARG A 524 -3.09 -11.51 20.08
N TYR A 525 -2.72 -12.72 19.73
CA TYR A 525 -3.60 -13.87 19.51
C TYR A 525 -2.98 -15.12 20.17
N ASP A 526 -3.74 -16.21 20.21
CA ASP A 526 -3.27 -17.48 20.71
C ASP A 526 -2.53 -18.25 19.61
N PRO A 527 -1.21 -18.54 19.78
CA PRO A 527 -0.44 -19.27 18.77
C PRO A 527 -0.96 -20.68 18.49
N ALA A 528 -1.69 -21.29 19.44
CA ALA A 528 -2.34 -22.60 19.22
C ALA A 528 -3.39 -22.52 18.11
N LEU A 529 -4.17 -21.43 18.06
CA LEU A 529 -5.19 -21.21 17.03
C LEU A 529 -4.57 -20.96 15.67
N LEU A 530 -3.45 -20.22 15.61
CA LEU A 530 -2.72 -20.02 14.36
C LEU A 530 -2.11 -21.34 13.84
N ALA A 531 -1.52 -22.14 14.74
CA ALA A 531 -1.01 -23.47 14.39
C ALA A 531 -2.14 -24.41 13.92
N GLN A 532 -3.32 -24.35 14.54
CA GLN A 532 -4.50 -25.09 14.10
C GLN A 532 -4.95 -24.62 12.70
N THR A 533 -4.96 -23.32 12.46
CA THR A 533 -5.29 -22.74 11.14
C THR A 533 -4.39 -23.32 10.07
N TRP A 534 -3.07 -23.27 10.25
CA TRP A 534 -2.12 -23.78 9.26
C TRP A 534 -2.28 -25.30 9.04
N ARG A 535 -2.53 -26.07 10.09
CA ARG A 535 -2.84 -27.53 9.97
C ARG A 535 -4.10 -27.76 9.15
N LEU A 536 -5.16 -26.97 9.34
CA LEU A 536 -6.41 -27.09 8.57
C LEU A 536 -6.20 -26.73 7.08
N LEU A 537 -5.41 -25.69 6.80
CA LEU A 537 -5.04 -25.34 5.42
C LEU A 537 -4.17 -26.46 4.81
N ALA A 538 -3.21 -27.00 5.54
CA ALA A 538 -2.36 -28.11 5.07
C ALA A 538 -3.08 -29.47 4.97
N ALA A 539 -4.30 -29.59 5.49
CA ALA A 539 -5.13 -30.79 5.37
C ALA A 539 -5.97 -30.84 4.10
N GLN A 540 -5.87 -29.84 3.20
CA GLN A 540 -6.52 -29.86 1.89
C GLN A 540 -5.95 -30.99 1.03
N ASP A 541 -6.76 -31.55 0.11
CA ASP A 541 -6.27 -32.54 -0.85
C ASP A 541 -5.39 -31.93 -1.93
N SER A 542 -5.68 -30.69 -2.32
CA SER A 542 -4.93 -29.92 -3.31
C SER A 542 -5.06 -28.42 -3.07
N VAL A 543 -4.12 -27.64 -3.63
CA VAL A 543 -4.17 -26.18 -3.71
C VAL A 543 -4.43 -25.82 -5.16
N VAL A 544 -5.62 -25.30 -5.45
CA VAL A 544 -6.10 -25.03 -6.81
C VAL A 544 -6.15 -23.54 -7.15
N THR A 545 -5.92 -22.68 -6.15
CA THR A 545 -5.97 -21.22 -6.32
C THR A 545 -4.73 -20.55 -5.76
N ASP A 546 -4.39 -19.40 -6.35
CA ASP A 546 -3.35 -18.51 -5.84
C ASP A 546 -3.70 -17.98 -4.44
N ALA A 547 -4.96 -17.63 -4.21
CA ALA A 547 -5.43 -17.13 -2.91
C ALA A 547 -5.24 -18.15 -1.78
N MET A 548 -5.52 -19.45 -2.02
CA MET A 548 -5.26 -20.52 -1.04
C MET A 548 -3.77 -20.70 -0.78
N ARG A 549 -2.94 -20.61 -1.82
CA ARG A 549 -1.48 -20.67 -1.70
C ARG A 549 -0.96 -19.53 -0.79
N ILE A 550 -1.44 -18.32 -1.03
CA ILE A 550 -1.11 -17.14 -0.22
C ILE A 550 -1.54 -17.33 1.26
N ASP A 551 -2.75 -17.83 1.51
CA ASP A 551 -3.22 -18.12 2.87
C ASP A 551 -2.27 -19.07 3.63
N MET A 552 -1.77 -20.11 2.95
CA MET A 552 -0.83 -21.06 3.53
C MET A 552 0.53 -20.41 3.83
N VAL A 553 1.07 -19.63 2.89
CA VAL A 553 2.34 -18.91 3.07
C VAL A 553 2.24 -17.92 4.23
N TRP A 554 1.21 -17.09 4.27
CA TRP A 554 1.05 -16.08 5.31
C TRP A 554 0.85 -16.68 6.70
N THR A 555 0.04 -17.75 6.80
CA THR A 555 -0.19 -18.42 8.07
C THR A 555 1.08 -19.11 8.58
N GLY A 556 1.79 -19.82 7.70
CA GLY A 556 3.04 -20.50 8.03
C GLY A 556 4.18 -19.54 8.37
N ARG A 557 4.40 -18.51 7.56
CA ARG A 557 5.38 -17.44 7.80
C ARG A 557 5.18 -16.77 9.16
N GLN A 558 3.92 -16.45 9.49
CA GLN A 558 3.60 -15.83 10.77
C GLN A 558 3.91 -16.76 11.94
N LEU A 559 3.49 -18.02 11.86
CA LEU A 559 3.70 -19.01 12.93
C LEU A 559 5.19 -19.31 13.15
N LEU A 560 5.95 -19.52 12.06
CA LEU A 560 7.40 -19.78 12.15
C LEU A 560 8.17 -18.53 12.63
N GLY A 561 7.74 -17.34 12.23
CA GLY A 561 8.34 -16.10 12.72
C GLY A 561 8.04 -15.82 14.19
N ASP A 562 6.89 -16.28 14.72
CA ASP A 562 6.57 -16.24 16.14
C ASP A 562 7.39 -17.26 16.92
N LEU A 563 7.56 -18.47 16.38
CA LEU A 563 8.45 -19.50 16.93
C LEU A 563 9.89 -19.01 16.98
N PHE A 564 10.41 -18.40 15.91
CA PHE A 564 11.72 -17.77 15.91
C PHE A 564 11.87 -16.76 17.07
N GLY A 565 10.85 -15.97 17.33
CA GLY A 565 10.85 -15.04 18.46
C GLY A 565 10.94 -15.76 19.82
N TYR A 566 10.32 -16.89 19.96
CA TYR A 566 10.43 -17.72 21.16
C TYR A 566 11.82 -18.29 21.34
N GLU A 567 12.42 -18.90 20.30
CA GLU A 567 13.79 -19.44 20.32
C GLU A 567 14.82 -18.34 20.62
N LYS A 568 14.65 -17.15 20.05
CA LYS A 568 15.49 -15.97 20.30
C LYS A 568 15.46 -15.56 21.77
N LEU A 569 14.31 -15.58 22.42
CA LEU A 569 14.22 -15.26 23.86
C LEU A 569 14.87 -16.34 24.73
N LEU A 570 14.84 -17.61 24.31
CA LEU A 570 15.58 -18.69 24.99
C LEU A 570 17.10 -18.53 24.79
N PHE A 571 17.54 -18.17 23.58
CA PHE A 571 18.94 -17.83 23.31
C PHE A 571 19.42 -16.68 24.20
N ASP A 572 18.65 -15.60 24.33
CA ASP A 572 19.02 -14.45 25.19
C ASP A 572 19.12 -14.84 26.67
N LYS A 573 18.25 -15.71 27.15
CA LYS A 573 18.33 -16.25 28.52
C LYS A 573 19.58 -17.10 28.71
N ALA A 574 19.94 -17.94 27.75
CA ALA A 574 21.16 -18.74 27.76
C ALA A 574 22.41 -17.84 27.72
N LEU A 575 22.38 -16.78 26.92
CA LEU A 575 23.45 -15.75 26.90
C LEU A 575 23.63 -15.09 28.27
N ALA A 576 22.55 -14.68 28.93
CA ALA A 576 22.59 -14.10 30.27
C ALA A 576 23.16 -15.08 31.30
N ALA A 577 22.86 -16.38 31.17
CA ALA A 577 23.41 -17.46 32.00
C ALA A 577 24.82 -17.90 31.56
N ARG A 578 25.33 -17.44 30.43
CA ARG A 578 26.57 -17.89 29.77
C ARG A 578 26.59 -19.40 29.48
N ASP A 579 25.41 -19.96 29.23
CA ASP A 579 25.25 -21.36 28.86
C ASP A 579 25.49 -21.51 27.34
N THR A 580 26.74 -21.74 26.96
CA THR A 580 27.14 -21.82 25.56
C THR A 580 26.60 -23.06 24.84
N VAL A 581 26.19 -24.11 25.58
CA VAL A 581 25.57 -25.33 25.01
C VAL A 581 24.14 -25.00 24.58
N ALA A 582 23.34 -24.46 25.49
CA ALA A 582 21.99 -24.03 25.19
C ALA A 582 21.95 -22.94 24.13
N MET A 583 22.89 -21.97 24.16
CA MET A 583 23.02 -20.97 23.09
C MET A 583 23.23 -21.62 21.72
N HIS A 584 24.06 -22.66 21.62
CA HIS A 584 24.30 -23.35 20.36
C HIS A 584 23.06 -24.08 19.86
N GLU A 585 22.30 -24.73 20.74
CA GLU A 585 21.04 -25.39 20.37
C GLU A 585 20.02 -24.39 19.83
N TYR A 586 19.72 -23.32 20.58
CA TYR A 586 18.76 -22.29 20.15
C TYR A 586 19.21 -21.54 18.89
N SER A 587 20.50 -21.27 18.71
CA SER A 587 21.01 -20.63 17.51
C SER A 587 20.82 -21.48 16.25
N ASN A 588 21.02 -22.79 16.35
CA ASN A 588 20.76 -23.70 15.21
C ASN A 588 19.30 -23.69 14.81
N GLU A 589 18.37 -23.69 15.78
CA GLU A 589 16.93 -23.58 15.51
C GLU A 589 16.58 -22.23 14.86
N MET A 590 17.11 -21.12 15.39
CA MET A 590 16.91 -19.78 14.80
C MET A 590 17.35 -19.72 13.33
N LEU A 591 18.54 -20.21 13.02
CA LEU A 591 19.07 -20.18 11.65
C LEU A 591 18.30 -21.13 10.72
N SER A 592 17.90 -22.31 11.22
CA SER A 592 17.05 -23.27 10.50
C SER A 592 15.69 -22.63 10.15
N LEU A 593 15.05 -21.95 11.12
CA LEU A 593 13.78 -21.25 10.92
C LEU A 593 13.88 -20.16 9.85
N LEU A 594 14.97 -19.36 9.84
CA LEU A 594 15.16 -18.33 8.81
C LEU A 594 15.24 -18.93 7.41
N GLY A 595 15.99 -20.02 7.22
CA GLY A 595 16.07 -20.74 5.95
C GLY A 595 14.71 -21.27 5.49
N ASP A 596 13.94 -21.88 6.40
CA ASP A 596 12.62 -22.43 6.09
C ASP A 596 11.57 -21.35 5.83
N ILE A 597 11.63 -20.21 6.54
CA ILE A 597 10.80 -19.03 6.25
C ILE A 597 11.11 -18.50 4.85
N ASP A 598 12.37 -18.43 4.45
CA ASP A 598 12.77 -18.01 3.10
C ASP A 598 12.20 -18.93 2.03
N CYS A 599 12.34 -20.27 2.21
CA CYS A 599 11.76 -21.27 1.32
C CYS A 599 10.23 -21.17 1.21
N LEU A 600 9.55 -20.94 2.34
CA LEU A 600 8.08 -20.78 2.35
C LEU A 600 7.66 -19.50 1.62
N ASN A 601 8.38 -18.40 1.81
CA ASN A 601 8.11 -17.13 1.14
C ASN A 601 8.31 -17.20 -0.36
N ALA A 602 9.22 -18.05 -0.86
CA ALA A 602 9.42 -18.28 -2.29
C ALA A 602 8.17 -18.83 -3.02
N GLN A 603 7.20 -19.35 -2.26
CA GLN A 603 5.90 -19.76 -2.80
C GLN A 603 4.98 -18.58 -3.16
N GLU A 604 5.36 -17.35 -2.83
CA GLU A 604 4.65 -16.11 -3.18
C GLU A 604 5.54 -15.23 -4.09
N PRO A 605 5.50 -15.42 -5.42
CA PRO A 605 6.46 -14.83 -6.36
C PRO A 605 6.44 -13.30 -6.43
N HIS A 606 5.35 -12.65 -5.99
CA HIS A 606 5.25 -11.19 -5.95
C HIS A 606 5.97 -10.57 -4.74
N CYS A 607 6.19 -11.36 -3.69
CA CYS A 607 6.81 -10.94 -2.43
C CYS A 607 8.23 -11.51 -2.32
N THR A 608 9.08 -11.25 -3.32
CA THR A 608 10.49 -11.66 -3.34
C THR A 608 11.41 -10.45 -3.57
N LEU A 609 12.61 -10.50 -2.99
CA LEU A 609 13.65 -9.50 -3.22
C LEU A 609 13.98 -9.39 -4.71
N ASP A 610 14.05 -10.53 -5.38
CA ASP A 610 14.42 -10.63 -6.78
C ASP A 610 13.41 -9.92 -7.69
N ALA A 611 12.12 -10.19 -7.52
CA ALA A 611 11.06 -9.52 -8.26
C ALA A 611 11.09 -7.99 -8.06
N TRP A 612 11.29 -7.53 -6.84
CA TRP A 612 11.37 -6.11 -6.50
C TRP A 612 12.58 -5.42 -7.14
N VAL A 613 13.76 -6.02 -7.03
CA VAL A 613 14.99 -5.47 -7.61
C VAL A 613 14.96 -5.51 -9.14
N HIS A 614 14.45 -6.59 -9.75
CA HIS A 614 14.29 -6.65 -11.20
C HIS A 614 13.37 -5.56 -11.74
N GLN A 615 12.23 -5.32 -11.09
CA GLN A 615 11.33 -4.21 -11.48
C GLN A 615 12.04 -2.86 -11.40
N ALA A 616 12.81 -2.63 -10.33
CA ALA A 616 13.58 -1.40 -10.18
C ALA A 616 14.63 -1.24 -11.28
N ARG A 617 15.45 -2.24 -11.52
CA ARG A 617 16.49 -2.22 -12.54
C ARG A 617 15.93 -2.02 -13.96
N ALA A 618 14.75 -2.59 -14.24
CA ALA A 618 14.07 -2.45 -15.53
C ALA A 618 13.64 -1.00 -15.85
N MET A 619 13.63 -0.10 -14.87
CA MET A 619 13.39 1.33 -15.10
C MET A 619 14.62 2.06 -15.67
N GLY A 620 15.81 1.48 -15.52
CA GLY A 620 17.05 2.08 -16.00
C GLY A 620 17.24 1.91 -17.51
N THR A 621 17.85 2.90 -18.15
CA THR A 621 18.22 2.86 -19.57
C THR A 621 19.68 2.48 -19.81
N ASP A 622 20.46 2.44 -18.73
CA ASP A 622 21.86 2.06 -18.70
C ASP A 622 22.22 1.46 -17.34
N LYS A 623 23.45 0.96 -17.18
CA LYS A 623 23.91 0.36 -15.94
C LYS A 623 23.83 1.34 -14.75
N ALA A 624 24.23 2.57 -14.93
CA ALA A 624 24.29 3.56 -13.83
C ALA A 624 22.89 3.90 -13.29
N THR A 625 21.92 4.09 -14.20
CA THR A 625 20.52 4.34 -13.81
C THR A 625 19.85 3.09 -13.26
N SER A 626 20.15 1.88 -13.78
CA SER A 626 19.66 0.62 -13.20
C SER A 626 20.20 0.41 -11.79
N ASP A 627 21.49 0.66 -11.55
CA ASP A 627 22.13 0.56 -10.24
C ASP A 627 21.54 1.61 -9.26
N TYR A 628 21.27 2.82 -9.73
CA TYR A 628 20.61 3.86 -8.93
C TYR A 628 19.21 3.43 -8.46
N TYR A 629 18.40 2.85 -9.34
CA TYR A 629 17.07 2.36 -8.98
C TYR A 629 17.14 1.16 -8.03
N GLU A 630 18.10 0.24 -8.21
CA GLU A 630 18.33 -0.87 -7.28
C GLU A 630 18.70 -0.37 -5.88
N MET A 631 19.63 0.57 -5.76
CA MET A 631 20.02 1.16 -4.49
C MET A 631 18.81 1.77 -3.76
N ASN A 632 17.98 2.53 -4.47
CA ASN A 632 16.74 3.08 -3.92
C ASN A 632 15.76 1.97 -3.48
N ALA A 633 15.60 0.92 -4.29
CA ALA A 633 14.73 -0.21 -4.00
C ALA A 633 15.16 -0.99 -2.74
N ARG A 634 16.46 -1.24 -2.59
CA ARG A 634 17.01 -1.93 -1.41
C ARG A 634 16.86 -1.11 -0.14
N ARG A 635 17.13 0.20 -0.21
CA ARG A 635 17.05 1.11 0.94
C ARG A 635 15.64 1.23 1.51
N ILE A 636 14.62 1.41 0.69
CA ILE A 636 13.24 1.65 1.17
C ILE A 636 12.69 0.47 1.99
N ILE A 637 13.11 -0.76 1.69
CA ILE A 637 12.67 -1.98 2.37
C ILE A 637 13.59 -2.41 3.52
N THR A 638 14.68 -1.69 3.82
CA THR A 638 15.66 -2.04 4.86
C THR A 638 16.04 -0.82 5.70
N THR A 639 17.11 -0.10 5.31
CA THR A 639 17.69 1.02 6.08
C THR A 639 16.83 2.28 6.03
N TRP A 640 16.05 2.46 4.98
CA TRP A 640 15.22 3.63 4.72
C TRP A 640 16.05 4.94 4.71
N GLY A 641 16.31 5.51 5.88
CA GLY A 641 17.04 6.72 6.18
C GLY A 641 16.56 7.34 7.49
N GLY A 642 17.32 8.29 8.07
CA GLY A 642 16.99 8.89 9.35
C GLY A 642 16.73 7.84 10.44
N ASP A 643 15.70 8.04 11.24
CA ASP A 643 15.28 7.11 12.30
C ASP A 643 14.35 5.98 11.79
N LEU A 644 14.18 5.83 10.46
CA LEU A 644 13.23 4.88 9.87
C LEU A 644 13.83 3.50 9.53
N ASN A 645 15.06 3.19 9.98
CA ASN A 645 15.65 1.87 9.77
C ASN A 645 14.71 0.76 10.29
N GLY A 646 14.42 -0.21 9.42
CA GLY A 646 13.49 -1.32 9.70
C GLY A 646 12.02 -0.91 9.79
N TYR A 647 11.61 0.21 9.21
CA TYR A 647 10.20 0.60 9.15
C TYR A 647 9.37 -0.36 8.30
N ALA A 648 9.88 -0.77 7.14
CA ALA A 648 9.25 -1.72 6.22
C ALA A 648 9.76 -3.14 6.51
N CYS A 649 9.10 -3.85 7.42
CA CYS A 649 9.46 -5.23 7.81
C CYS A 649 8.93 -6.24 6.78
N ARG A 650 9.73 -6.52 5.72
CA ARG A 650 9.34 -7.43 4.64
C ARG A 650 9.81 -8.86 4.93
N GLY A 651 8.87 -9.80 5.01
CA GLY A 651 9.18 -11.23 5.05
C GLY A 651 9.20 -11.82 3.64
N TRP A 652 10.12 -11.35 2.79
CA TRP A 652 10.24 -11.82 1.41
C TRP A 652 11.35 -12.86 1.26
N SER A 653 11.14 -13.83 0.35
CA SER A 653 12.23 -14.71 -0.08
C SER A 653 13.38 -13.90 -0.69
N GLY A 654 14.58 -14.35 -0.49
CA GLY A 654 15.80 -13.62 -0.81
C GLY A 654 16.15 -12.54 0.21
N LEU A 655 15.20 -11.73 0.66
CA LEU A 655 15.47 -10.72 1.70
C LEU A 655 15.72 -11.38 3.07
N VAL A 656 14.97 -12.42 3.42
CA VAL A 656 15.22 -13.18 4.65
C VAL A 656 16.60 -13.83 4.59
N ARG A 657 16.95 -14.46 3.48
CA ARG A 657 18.23 -15.15 3.30
C ARG A 657 19.41 -14.18 3.24
N ASP A 658 19.33 -13.11 2.44
CA ASP A 658 20.50 -12.28 2.09
C ASP A 658 20.68 -11.04 2.99
N TYR A 659 19.65 -10.66 3.74
CA TYR A 659 19.71 -9.52 4.64
C TYR A 659 19.47 -9.91 6.11
N TYR A 660 18.34 -10.53 6.46
CA TYR A 660 18.03 -10.81 7.86
C TYR A 660 18.87 -11.95 8.43
N LEU A 661 19.09 -13.03 7.69
CA LEU A 661 19.90 -14.15 8.15
C LEU A 661 21.34 -13.72 8.49
N PRO A 662 22.07 -12.96 7.64
CA PRO A 662 23.39 -12.42 8.00
C PRO A 662 23.37 -11.50 9.23
N CYS A 663 22.31 -10.69 9.43
CA CYS A 663 22.16 -9.88 10.61
C CYS A 663 22.03 -10.74 11.89
N TRP A 664 21.23 -11.79 11.84
CA TRP A 664 21.05 -12.71 12.95
C TRP A 664 22.27 -13.59 13.19
N GLN A 665 22.97 -14.03 12.14
CA GLN A 665 24.22 -14.77 12.26
C GLN A 665 25.29 -13.94 12.98
N ALA A 666 25.44 -12.67 12.59
CA ALA A 666 26.40 -11.78 13.25
C ALA A 666 26.04 -11.55 14.73
N TYR A 667 24.74 -11.42 15.07
CA TYR A 667 24.29 -11.31 16.45
C TYR A 667 24.64 -12.56 17.27
N ILE A 668 24.37 -13.74 16.72
CA ILE A 668 24.66 -15.03 17.34
C ILE A 668 26.18 -15.18 17.58
N ASP A 669 27.00 -14.93 16.56
CA ASP A 669 28.46 -15.08 16.63
C ASP A 669 29.09 -14.16 17.68
N GLU A 670 28.68 -12.90 17.71
CA GLU A 670 29.19 -11.94 18.72
C GLU A 670 28.71 -12.25 20.14
N ALA A 671 27.45 -12.71 20.27
CA ALA A 671 26.92 -13.16 21.56
C ALA A 671 27.68 -14.39 22.08
N MET A 672 27.94 -15.38 21.21
CA MET A 672 28.72 -16.57 21.54
C MET A 672 30.17 -16.24 21.95
N GLN A 673 30.80 -15.30 21.22
CA GLN A 673 32.15 -14.82 21.57
C GLN A 673 32.16 -14.13 22.94
N ALA A 674 31.16 -13.29 23.21
CA ALA A 674 31.03 -12.58 24.51
C ALA A 674 30.85 -13.58 25.66
N ALA A 675 29.97 -14.58 25.50
CA ALA A 675 29.74 -15.63 26.49
C ALA A 675 31.00 -16.44 26.78
N ARG A 676 31.72 -16.93 25.75
CA ARG A 676 32.96 -17.70 25.86
C ARG A 676 34.08 -16.89 26.53
N ALA A 677 34.15 -15.58 26.25
CA ALA A 677 35.14 -14.67 26.84
C ALA A 677 34.74 -14.19 28.26
N GLY A 678 33.60 -14.57 28.77
CA GLY A 678 33.11 -14.14 30.07
C GLY A 678 32.77 -12.64 30.17
N ARG A 679 32.62 -11.93 29.03
CA ARG A 679 32.34 -10.49 28.98
C ARG A 679 30.88 -10.23 28.61
N PRO A 680 30.31 -9.04 28.92
CA PRO A 680 29.01 -8.63 28.44
C PRO A 680 28.98 -8.51 26.91
N PHE A 681 27.81 -8.68 26.32
CA PHE A 681 27.56 -8.40 24.89
C PHE A 681 27.74 -6.88 24.65
N ASP A 682 28.53 -6.51 23.64
CA ASP A 682 28.78 -5.11 23.26
C ASP A 682 27.68 -4.64 22.28
N GLU A 683 26.51 -4.30 22.82
CA GLU A 683 25.36 -3.87 22.03
C GLU A 683 25.65 -2.63 21.17
N LYS A 684 26.39 -1.65 21.72
CA LYS A 684 26.74 -0.42 20.99
C LYS A 684 27.65 -0.70 19.80
N GLY A 685 28.71 -1.47 20.01
CA GLY A 685 29.66 -1.85 18.95
C GLY A 685 28.98 -2.73 17.90
N PHE A 686 28.12 -3.67 18.33
CA PHE A 686 27.32 -4.49 17.44
C PHE A 686 26.43 -3.62 16.53
N ASN A 687 25.65 -2.70 17.08
CA ASN A 687 24.76 -1.83 16.31
C ASN A 687 25.55 -1.00 15.27
N GLN A 688 26.73 -0.48 15.60
CA GLN A 688 27.59 0.24 14.64
C GLN A 688 28.10 -0.64 13.49
N ARG A 689 28.45 -1.89 13.78
CA ARG A 689 28.90 -2.85 12.74
C ARG A 689 27.73 -3.24 11.84
N MET A 690 26.57 -3.44 12.45
CA MET A 690 25.33 -3.79 11.74
C MET A 690 24.89 -2.67 10.80
N GLU A 691 24.91 -1.42 11.26
CA GLU A 691 24.60 -0.26 10.40
C GLU A 691 25.51 -0.20 9.17
N ARG A 692 26.83 -0.42 9.35
CA ARG A 692 27.76 -0.47 8.21
C ARG A 692 27.44 -1.61 7.24
N PHE A 693 27.13 -2.81 7.75
CA PHE A 693 26.71 -3.93 6.92
C PHE A 693 25.43 -3.59 6.14
N GLN A 694 24.42 -3.06 6.81
CA GLN A 694 23.13 -2.73 6.21
C GLN A 694 23.24 -1.66 5.12
N LEU A 695 24.05 -0.63 5.33
CA LEU A 695 24.32 0.38 4.31
C LEU A 695 25.08 -0.20 3.11
N ALA A 696 26.09 -1.03 3.35
CA ALA A 696 26.83 -1.71 2.29
C ALA A 696 25.93 -2.66 1.48
N TRP A 697 24.99 -3.35 2.14
CA TRP A 697 24.04 -4.24 1.47
C TRP A 697 23.08 -3.48 0.53
N CYS A 698 22.82 -2.22 0.79
CA CYS A 698 21.98 -1.39 -0.08
C CYS A 698 22.66 -0.98 -1.39
N GLU A 699 24.00 -1.06 -1.47
CA GLU A 699 24.70 -0.79 -2.73
C GLU A 699 24.37 -1.86 -3.78
N PRO A 700 24.35 -1.49 -5.08
CA PRO A 700 24.04 -2.44 -6.15
C PRO A 700 24.94 -3.66 -6.09
N GLY A 701 24.35 -4.83 -6.12
CA GLY A 701 25.06 -6.08 -5.92
C GLY A 701 24.53 -7.23 -6.79
N THR A 702 25.18 -8.37 -6.65
CA THR A 702 24.72 -9.61 -7.29
C THR A 702 23.44 -10.09 -6.58
N LEU A 703 22.38 -10.38 -7.35
CA LEU A 703 21.24 -11.15 -6.88
C LEU A 703 21.62 -12.62 -6.81
N HIS A 704 21.32 -13.29 -5.71
CA HIS A 704 21.77 -14.65 -5.46
C HIS A 704 20.71 -15.72 -5.82
N ASP A 705 19.57 -15.32 -6.41
CA ASP A 705 18.48 -16.23 -6.72
C ASP A 705 18.64 -17.00 -8.04
N GLU A 706 19.61 -16.64 -8.87
CA GLU A 706 19.88 -17.39 -10.10
C GLU A 706 20.35 -18.82 -9.74
N GLY A 707 19.41 -19.77 -9.86
CA GLY A 707 19.66 -21.19 -9.64
C GLY A 707 19.26 -21.75 -8.28
N MET A 708 18.53 -21.00 -7.44
CA MET A 708 17.93 -21.57 -6.24
C MET A 708 16.71 -22.43 -6.63
N ASP A 709 16.79 -23.72 -6.36
CA ASP A 709 15.68 -24.66 -6.58
C ASP A 709 14.80 -24.72 -5.34
N TYR A 710 13.82 -23.80 -5.27
CA TYR A 710 12.82 -23.84 -4.20
C TYR A 710 11.74 -24.88 -4.50
N PRO A 711 11.22 -25.58 -3.47
CA PRO A 711 10.05 -26.45 -3.66
C PRO A 711 8.89 -25.65 -4.27
N HIS A 712 8.20 -26.20 -5.27
CA HIS A 712 7.05 -25.55 -5.91
C HIS A 712 5.70 -26.01 -5.35
N ASP A 713 5.70 -26.93 -4.39
CA ASP A 713 4.49 -27.47 -3.75
C ASP A 713 4.34 -26.90 -2.32
N VAL A 714 3.57 -25.83 -2.17
CA VAL A 714 3.28 -25.19 -0.89
C VAL A 714 2.60 -26.14 0.09
N LEU A 715 1.80 -27.10 -0.41
CA LEU A 715 1.08 -28.06 0.44
C LEU A 715 2.03 -29.08 1.04
N ALA A 716 2.90 -29.67 0.22
CA ALA A 716 3.95 -30.59 0.67
C ALA A 716 4.93 -29.90 1.62
N LEU A 717 5.36 -28.68 1.29
CA LEU A 717 6.23 -27.85 2.12
C LEU A 717 5.59 -27.55 3.49
N SER A 718 4.35 -27.11 3.50
CA SER A 718 3.63 -26.82 4.77
C SER A 718 3.52 -28.05 5.67
N ARG A 719 3.20 -29.23 5.09
CA ARG A 719 3.14 -30.50 5.83
C ARG A 719 4.50 -30.89 6.39
N MET A 720 5.55 -30.74 5.60
CA MET A 720 6.92 -31.00 6.02
C MET A 720 7.34 -30.11 7.18
N LEU A 721 7.10 -28.79 7.10
CA LEU A 721 7.46 -27.82 8.13
C LEU A 721 6.67 -28.02 9.43
N LEU A 722 5.38 -28.30 9.35
CA LEU A 722 4.54 -28.64 10.51
C LEU A 722 5.03 -29.94 11.22
N LYS A 723 5.57 -30.89 10.47
CA LYS A 723 6.17 -32.10 11.04
C LYS A 723 7.55 -31.81 11.63
N LYS A 724 8.39 -31.03 10.94
CA LYS A 724 9.75 -30.66 11.38
C LYS A 724 9.70 -29.95 12.75
N TYR A 725 8.89 -28.93 12.88
CA TYR A 725 8.81 -28.10 14.09
C TYR A 725 7.73 -28.51 15.09
N ARG A 726 7.29 -29.78 15.05
CA ARG A 726 6.17 -30.25 15.92
C ARG A 726 6.46 -30.09 17.41
N THR A 727 7.68 -30.40 17.84
CA THR A 727 8.10 -30.35 19.24
C THR A 727 8.28 -28.92 19.72
N GLU A 728 8.96 -28.09 18.93
CA GLU A 728 9.25 -26.68 19.21
C GLU A 728 7.96 -25.86 19.27
N LEU A 729 7.04 -26.08 18.33
CA LEU A 729 5.70 -25.48 18.35
C LEU A 729 4.90 -25.87 19.58
N ALA A 730 4.98 -27.13 20.03
CA ALA A 730 4.30 -27.57 21.24
C ALA A 730 4.86 -26.86 22.49
N ALA A 731 6.19 -26.76 22.62
CA ALA A 731 6.86 -26.04 23.70
C ALA A 731 6.51 -24.54 23.70
N PHE A 732 6.55 -23.90 22.53
CA PHE A 732 6.16 -22.49 22.36
C PHE A 732 4.71 -22.23 22.80
N ILE A 733 3.75 -23.05 22.35
CA ILE A 733 2.34 -22.92 22.70
C ILE A 733 2.13 -23.12 24.22
N GLN A 734 2.79 -24.12 24.83
CA GLN A 734 2.72 -24.38 26.28
C GLN A 734 3.26 -23.18 27.07
N ALA A 735 4.42 -22.65 26.71
CA ALA A 735 5.03 -21.47 27.34
C ALA A 735 4.11 -20.25 27.29
N HIS A 736 3.45 -20.01 26.12
CA HIS A 736 2.51 -18.92 25.97
C HIS A 736 1.27 -19.08 26.88
N THR A 737 0.74 -20.29 27.02
CA THR A 737 -0.42 -20.57 27.86
C THR A 737 -0.09 -20.36 29.35
N ALA A 738 1.09 -20.80 29.82
CA ALA A 738 1.55 -20.59 31.18
C ALA A 738 1.65 -19.09 31.53
N THR A 739 2.24 -18.29 30.66
CA THR A 739 2.39 -16.84 30.85
C THR A 739 1.04 -16.10 30.92
N LYS A 740 -0.01 -16.59 30.24
CA LYS A 740 -1.38 -16.04 30.35
C LYS A 740 -2.03 -16.32 31.70
N HIS A 741 -1.76 -17.47 32.31
CA HIS A 741 -2.31 -17.82 33.63
C HIS A 741 -1.65 -17.04 34.78
N GLU A 742 -0.37 -16.70 34.68
CA GLU A 742 0.35 -15.90 35.68
C GLU A 742 -0.05 -14.39 35.66
N ARG A 743 -0.63 -13.90 34.56
CA ARG A 743 -1.07 -12.49 34.38
C ARG A 743 -2.53 -12.25 34.72
N LYS A 744 -3.32 -13.29 34.96
CA LYS A 744 -4.71 -13.25 35.46
C LYS A 744 -4.75 -13.42 36.97
#